data_741417da11dfcb1853ae757294bd9e88
#
_entry.id   741417da11dfcb1853ae757294bd9e88
#
_cell.length_a   1.000
_cell.length_b   1.000
_cell.length_c   1.000
_cell.angle_alpha   90.00
_cell.angle_beta   90.00
_cell.angle_gamma   90.00
#
_symmetry.space_group_name_H-M   'P 1'
#
loop_
_entity.id
_entity.type
_entity.pdbx_description
1 polymer ?
#
loop_
_entity_poly.entity_id
_entity_poly.type
_entity_poly.pdbx_seq_one_letter_code
_entity_poly.pdbx_strand_id
1 'polypeptide(L)'
;MLLAALLICLSPSVPDRTVYSQVAALQLEVVDFGKARKSAMVEAIVPFRATFDNPFDPADVSLDLEVRPPGNEAYTVPAYFSVPVRRDAATGKDAVSGPGTWKVRWTPMVAGLYRLRLLGKDRTGAVRTDAWTAEVQPSDEPGFVRVSPRDRRFFEYANGTAFYPIGANLCWAGERGLLDYQAWIPAFAASGVNFSRLWLSPAWTTFGLEKTGKPQDGGGLGFYDPVASDRLDAVLALAQANKMQMMLCIESYNILRDRDASNYWEKTPHNRANGGPLDSWSDFWTDPKMLRFVANKQRYLVARYGAFPNVFAWELWNEADLTRDFDKDVALRWHQDVAGKLRQMDPYRHLITTSFSSPIGIKEIDTLDELDFVQSHYYGNGDPAKMVADQQTRKASWGRPHFFGEVGADAAGPRPEDRTGMQFRDPAWISLVTGASGTAMPWWWDSYIAPKNLESVWRPISKFVAGIDWPAEDFRQIRPKPRFALPQKKVVMEDVEFSNGPKSWEAAPQNRPQLVKLSPSGNSATAQPVSGLLHGVFNHPELHNPVGFDVNFPRPVRFEVDVSGVSGYGGAALTIAIDGDTVLAQNFADTDESTETLNKYNKTYAIQIPAGPHRVVVRNPGRDWLMAGYRFRNVRRQTGPPVEVWGSMGNAHGLFWLRQANRTWRNVVELKKAFPKAPATKLDLTGLAAGYWVAEVWDTTSGKVLRRTRHRVRNNGTILVHLPEFAGSIAMKLSLQPARKL
;
A
#
# COMPACT_ATOMS: atom_id res chain seq x y z
N MET A 1 33.53 -11.13 77.66
CA MET A 1 33.59 -12.29 76.75
C MET A 1 32.15 -12.68 76.46
N LEU A 2 31.62 -12.25 75.37
CA LEU A 2 30.28 -12.70 74.82
C LEU A 2 30.53 -12.96 73.34
N LEU A 3 30.44 -14.21 72.92
CA LEU A 3 30.42 -14.64 71.52
C LEU A 3 29.02 -14.32 70.94
N ALA A 4 28.96 -13.49 69.97
CA ALA A 4 27.77 -13.34 69.11
C ALA A 4 27.89 -14.29 67.92
N ALA A 5 27.05 -15.32 67.86
CA ALA A 5 26.89 -16.20 66.74
C ALA A 5 26.07 -15.48 65.63
N LEU A 6 26.72 -15.29 64.48
CA LEU A 6 26.10 -14.76 63.26
C LEU A 6 25.36 -15.93 62.56
N LEU A 7 24.04 -15.98 62.68
CA LEU A 7 23.18 -16.81 61.86
C LEU A 7 23.07 -16.17 60.46
N ILE A 8 23.77 -16.71 59.49
CA ILE A 8 23.55 -16.40 58.09
C ILE A 8 22.32 -17.20 57.66
N CYS A 9 21.18 -16.55 57.60
CA CYS A 9 20.01 -17.06 56.87
C CYS A 9 20.29 -16.99 55.36
N LEU A 10 20.70 -18.12 54.80
CA LEU A 10 20.64 -18.33 53.35
C LEU A 10 19.17 -18.41 52.97
N SER A 11 18.60 -17.29 52.51
CA SER A 11 17.35 -17.31 51.75
C SER A 11 17.60 -18.08 50.46
N PRO A 12 16.78 -19.07 50.09
CA PRO A 12 16.90 -19.70 48.79
C PRO A 12 16.67 -18.63 47.72
N SER A 13 17.62 -18.43 46.84
CA SER A 13 17.46 -17.58 45.66
C SER A 13 16.25 -18.08 44.87
N VAL A 14 15.15 -17.34 44.92
CA VAL A 14 14.05 -17.57 43.97
C VAL A 14 14.63 -17.37 42.58
N PRO A 15 14.53 -18.35 41.68
CA PRO A 15 15.01 -18.15 40.33
C PRO A 15 14.30 -16.93 39.74
N ASP A 16 15.06 -16.11 39.03
CA ASP A 16 14.62 -14.88 38.36
C ASP A 16 13.48 -15.24 37.39
N ARG A 17 12.22 -15.12 37.87
CA ARG A 17 11.03 -15.48 37.11
C ARG A 17 10.73 -14.32 36.14
N THR A 18 10.75 -14.62 34.86
CA THR A 18 10.32 -13.65 33.82
C THR A 18 8.84 -13.34 34.00
N VAL A 19 8.40 -12.17 33.56
CA VAL A 19 6.97 -11.80 33.50
C VAL A 19 6.13 -12.75 32.63
N TYR A 20 6.78 -13.62 31.87
CA TYR A 20 6.18 -14.56 30.92
C TYR A 20 6.15 -16.01 31.40
N SER A 21 6.77 -16.37 32.50
CA SER A 21 6.75 -17.74 32.99
C SER A 21 5.82 -17.93 34.19
N GLN A 22 5.15 -19.07 34.28
CA GLN A 22 4.31 -19.46 35.41
C GLN A 22 4.52 -20.93 35.77
N VAL A 23 4.45 -21.21 37.05
CA VAL A 23 4.34 -22.59 37.59
C VAL A 23 3.10 -22.65 38.48
N ALA A 24 2.06 -23.35 38.02
CA ALA A 24 0.83 -23.49 38.75
C ALA A 24 0.12 -24.81 38.38
N ALA A 25 -0.73 -25.32 39.27
CA ALA A 25 -1.63 -26.39 38.91
C ALA A 25 -2.59 -25.95 37.80
N LEU A 26 -2.84 -26.83 36.83
CA LEU A 26 -3.71 -26.55 35.70
C LEU A 26 -5.14 -26.35 36.17
N GLN A 27 -5.67 -25.13 36.01
CA GLN A 27 -7.03 -24.74 36.40
C GLN A 27 -7.61 -23.74 35.40
N LEU A 28 -8.92 -23.82 35.15
CA LEU A 28 -9.63 -22.97 34.21
C LEU A 28 -11.06 -22.71 34.72
N GLU A 29 -11.48 -21.45 34.69
CA GLU A 29 -12.79 -21.03 35.10
C GLU A 29 -13.58 -20.38 33.97
N VAL A 30 -14.92 -20.40 34.06
CA VAL A 30 -15.82 -19.75 33.12
C VAL A 30 -15.70 -18.23 33.25
N VAL A 31 -15.89 -17.51 32.14
CA VAL A 31 -15.88 -16.04 32.09
C VAL A 31 -17.25 -15.50 31.71
N ASP A 32 -17.53 -14.30 32.12
CA ASP A 32 -18.69 -13.53 31.68
C ASP A 32 -18.26 -12.43 30.70
N PHE A 33 -18.85 -12.42 29.53
CA PHE A 33 -18.65 -11.37 28.50
C PHE A 33 -19.62 -10.19 28.68
N GLY A 34 -20.50 -10.23 29.70
CA GLY A 34 -21.50 -9.18 29.92
C GLY A 34 -22.51 -9.08 28.77
N LYS A 35 -22.88 -7.86 28.41
CA LYS A 35 -23.87 -7.60 27.34
C LYS A 35 -23.20 -7.61 25.97
N ALA A 36 -23.08 -8.78 25.35
CA ALA A 36 -22.53 -8.90 24.00
C ALA A 36 -23.54 -8.41 22.92
N ARG A 37 -23.02 -7.75 21.90
CA ARG A 37 -23.80 -7.27 20.75
C ARG A 37 -23.14 -7.72 19.45
N LYS A 38 -23.96 -8.00 18.45
CA LYS A 38 -23.47 -8.38 17.11
C LYS A 38 -22.46 -7.34 16.60
N SER A 39 -21.34 -7.81 16.02
CA SER A 39 -20.28 -6.99 15.42
C SER A 39 -19.60 -5.99 16.40
N ALA A 40 -19.80 -6.15 17.70
CA ALA A 40 -19.11 -5.39 18.72
C ALA A 40 -18.19 -6.31 19.54
N MET A 41 -16.91 -5.92 19.64
CA MET A 41 -15.91 -6.68 20.37
C MET A 41 -16.19 -6.64 21.89
N VAL A 42 -16.10 -7.81 22.51
CA VAL A 42 -16.05 -7.97 23.98
C VAL A 42 -14.73 -8.60 24.38
N GLU A 43 -14.25 -8.26 25.57
CA GLU A 43 -13.01 -8.82 26.14
C GLU A 43 -13.28 -9.33 27.55
N ALA A 44 -12.71 -10.48 27.90
CA ALA A 44 -12.73 -11.01 29.24
C ALA A 44 -11.32 -11.42 29.70
N ILE A 45 -11.02 -11.20 30.98
CA ILE A 45 -9.86 -11.79 31.65
C ILE A 45 -10.25 -13.22 32.04
N VAL A 46 -9.42 -14.18 31.66
CA VAL A 46 -9.66 -15.59 31.91
C VAL A 46 -8.85 -16.05 33.11
N PRO A 47 -9.47 -16.55 34.19
CA PRO A 47 -8.79 -17.20 35.28
C PRO A 47 -8.22 -18.55 34.82
N PHE A 48 -7.06 -18.52 34.21
CA PHE A 48 -6.35 -19.69 33.71
C PHE A 48 -4.98 -19.78 34.40
N ARG A 49 -4.77 -20.85 35.16
CA ARG A 49 -3.51 -21.17 35.82
C ARG A 49 -2.91 -22.38 35.11
N ALA A 50 -1.65 -22.29 34.76
CA ALA A 50 -0.95 -23.28 33.97
C ALA A 50 0.57 -23.24 34.25
N THR A 51 1.28 -24.27 33.86
CA THR A 51 2.75 -24.30 33.95
C THR A 51 3.36 -24.11 32.57
N PHE A 52 4.07 -22.98 32.34
CA PHE A 52 4.71 -22.65 31.07
C PHE A 52 5.92 -21.74 31.25
N ASP A 53 6.79 -21.73 30.26
CA ASP A 53 7.94 -20.83 30.14
C ASP A 53 7.70 -19.75 29.08
N ASN A 54 6.93 -20.07 28.02
CA ASN A 54 6.57 -19.13 26.96
C ASN A 54 5.06 -19.14 26.69
N PRO A 55 4.29 -18.11 27.09
CA PRO A 55 2.85 -18.05 26.89
C PRO A 55 2.42 -17.83 25.43
N PHE A 56 3.37 -17.60 24.54
CA PHE A 56 3.14 -17.35 23.11
C PHE A 56 3.42 -18.59 22.24
N ASP A 57 3.96 -19.65 22.84
CA ASP A 57 4.15 -20.95 22.15
C ASP A 57 3.00 -21.90 22.50
N PRO A 58 2.08 -22.20 21.55
CA PRO A 58 0.96 -23.11 21.81
C PRO A 58 1.38 -24.55 22.08
N ALA A 59 2.65 -24.91 21.85
CA ALA A 59 3.20 -26.20 22.25
C ALA A 59 3.53 -26.24 23.75
N ASP A 60 3.83 -25.10 24.37
CA ASP A 60 4.07 -24.97 25.81
C ASP A 60 2.77 -24.73 26.58
N VAL A 61 1.93 -23.79 26.13
CA VAL A 61 0.63 -23.49 26.70
C VAL A 61 -0.34 -22.94 25.66
N SER A 62 -1.59 -23.35 25.71
CA SER A 62 -2.64 -22.78 24.86
C SER A 62 -3.96 -22.61 25.64
N LEU A 63 -4.68 -21.55 25.29
CA LEU A 63 -6.02 -21.27 25.74
C LEU A 63 -6.86 -20.85 24.55
N ASP A 64 -8.05 -21.43 24.40
CA ASP A 64 -8.95 -21.19 23.29
C ASP A 64 -10.40 -21.09 23.78
N LEU A 65 -11.20 -20.25 23.11
CA LEU A 65 -12.65 -20.19 23.27
C LEU A 65 -13.31 -20.91 22.10
N GLU A 66 -13.92 -22.06 22.36
CA GLU A 66 -14.83 -22.72 21.43
C GLU A 66 -16.15 -21.94 21.40
N VAL A 67 -16.58 -21.51 20.24
CA VAL A 67 -17.77 -20.70 20.02
C VAL A 67 -18.72 -21.45 19.09
N ARG A 68 -19.92 -21.72 19.54
CA ARG A 68 -21.01 -22.28 18.72
C ARG A 68 -22.13 -21.25 18.57
N PRO A 69 -22.21 -20.58 17.43
CA PRO A 69 -23.26 -19.61 17.14
C PRO A 69 -24.62 -20.28 16.85
N PRO A 70 -25.74 -19.56 16.92
CA PRO A 70 -27.04 -20.07 16.52
C PRO A 70 -27.02 -20.38 15.02
N GLY A 71 -27.41 -21.64 14.69
CA GLY A 71 -27.58 -22.08 13.30
C GLY A 71 -26.32 -22.25 12.44
N ASN A 72 -25.11 -22.10 13.01
CA ASN A 72 -23.86 -22.22 12.29
C ASN A 72 -22.90 -23.23 12.96
N GLU A 73 -21.84 -23.58 12.21
CA GLU A 73 -20.77 -24.44 12.73
C GLU A 73 -19.96 -23.75 13.84
N ALA A 74 -19.42 -24.58 14.74
CA ALA A 74 -18.54 -24.08 15.78
C ALA A 74 -17.20 -23.63 15.20
N TYR A 75 -16.62 -22.60 15.80
CA TYR A 75 -15.28 -22.10 15.49
C TYR A 75 -14.51 -21.84 16.77
N THR A 76 -13.20 -21.65 16.63
CA THR A 76 -12.30 -21.39 17.77
C THR A 76 -11.72 -19.99 17.70
N VAL A 77 -11.76 -19.29 18.83
CA VAL A 77 -11.10 -17.99 19.02
C VAL A 77 -9.93 -18.21 19.95
N PRO A 78 -8.67 -18.02 19.51
CA PRO A 78 -7.54 -18.17 20.39
C PRO A 78 -7.51 -17.02 21.43
N ALA A 79 -7.14 -17.36 22.66
CA ALA A 79 -6.86 -16.40 23.71
C ALA A 79 -5.38 -15.97 23.69
N TYR A 80 -5.06 -14.87 24.32
CA TYR A 80 -3.70 -14.34 24.38
C TYR A 80 -3.27 -13.98 25.81
N PHE A 81 -1.96 -14.07 26.03
CA PHE A 81 -1.34 -13.60 27.25
C PHE A 81 -1.03 -12.11 27.15
N SER A 82 -1.45 -11.31 28.12
CA SER A 82 -1.32 -9.87 28.15
C SER A 82 -0.61 -9.41 29.42
N VAL A 83 0.48 -8.68 29.27
CA VAL A 83 1.16 -8.00 30.36
C VAL A 83 0.66 -6.55 30.41
N PRO A 84 0.18 -6.06 31.57
CA PRO A 84 -0.40 -4.74 31.67
C PRO A 84 0.65 -3.65 31.52
N VAL A 85 0.28 -2.58 30.79
CA VAL A 85 1.13 -1.41 30.54
C VAL A 85 0.44 -0.17 31.12
N ARG A 86 1.20 0.63 31.85
CA ARG A 86 0.76 1.95 32.29
C ARG A 86 1.35 3.02 31.39
N ARG A 87 0.51 3.90 30.90
CA ARG A 87 0.89 5.05 30.07
C ARG A 87 0.79 6.33 30.87
N ASP A 88 1.85 7.13 30.84
CA ASP A 88 1.83 8.49 31.32
C ASP A 88 1.17 9.38 30.26
N ALA A 89 0.04 9.97 30.60
CA ALA A 89 -0.76 10.75 29.65
C ALA A 89 -0.09 12.07 29.21
N ALA A 90 0.80 12.62 30.02
CA ALA A 90 1.48 13.88 29.71
C ALA A 90 2.71 13.70 28.83
N THR A 91 3.45 12.63 29.07
CA THR A 91 4.74 12.36 28.38
C THR A 91 4.62 11.30 27.29
N GLY A 92 3.52 10.52 27.26
CA GLY A 92 3.35 9.38 26.37
C GLY A 92 4.29 8.19 26.67
N LYS A 93 4.99 8.22 27.82
CA LYS A 93 5.89 7.12 28.22
C LYS A 93 5.10 5.92 28.72
N ASP A 94 5.50 4.76 28.25
CA ASP A 94 4.90 3.47 28.61
C ASP A 94 5.82 2.68 29.52
N ALA A 95 5.25 1.95 30.50
CA ALA A 95 5.97 1.04 31.38
C ALA A 95 5.10 -0.16 31.74
N VAL A 96 5.69 -1.34 31.80
CA VAL A 96 5.05 -2.55 32.33
C VAL A 96 4.68 -2.31 33.80
N SER A 97 3.45 -2.68 34.19
CA SER A 97 2.87 -2.29 35.50
C SER A 97 2.37 -3.47 36.36
N GLY A 98 2.56 -4.71 35.97
CA GLY A 98 2.12 -5.87 36.76
C GLY A 98 2.36 -7.21 36.08
N PRO A 99 1.92 -8.31 36.68
CA PRO A 99 2.01 -9.63 36.11
C PRO A 99 1.07 -9.79 34.92
N GLY A 100 1.45 -10.67 33.98
CA GLY A 100 0.61 -11.00 32.84
C GLY A 100 -0.62 -11.82 33.22
N THR A 101 -1.65 -11.69 32.41
CA THR A 101 -2.93 -12.38 32.54
C THR A 101 -3.39 -12.92 31.19
N TRP A 102 -4.19 -13.99 31.21
CA TRP A 102 -4.84 -14.48 30.01
C TRP A 102 -6.09 -13.69 29.72
N LYS A 103 -6.29 -13.35 28.44
CA LYS A 103 -7.45 -12.63 27.95
C LYS A 103 -7.99 -13.30 26.70
N VAL A 104 -9.29 -13.17 26.48
CA VAL A 104 -9.94 -13.54 25.24
C VAL A 104 -10.79 -12.39 24.74
N ARG A 105 -10.61 -12.06 23.45
CA ARG A 105 -11.43 -11.09 22.71
C ARG A 105 -12.31 -11.83 21.75
N TRP A 106 -13.57 -11.45 21.72
CA TRP A 106 -14.55 -12.10 20.85
C TRP A 106 -15.49 -11.05 20.25
N THR A 107 -15.71 -11.15 18.95
CA THR A 107 -16.72 -10.36 18.23
C THR A 107 -17.76 -11.30 17.65
N PRO A 108 -18.99 -11.37 18.22
CA PRO A 108 -20.02 -12.21 17.69
C PRO A 108 -20.52 -11.70 16.33
N MET A 109 -20.64 -12.60 15.34
CA MET A 109 -20.97 -12.22 13.95
C MET A 109 -22.47 -12.23 13.66
N VAL A 110 -23.26 -12.91 14.47
CA VAL A 110 -24.73 -12.96 14.37
C VAL A 110 -25.38 -12.70 15.72
N ALA A 111 -26.64 -12.28 15.75
CA ALA A 111 -27.39 -12.14 17.00
C ALA A 111 -28.02 -13.49 17.38
N GLY A 112 -28.26 -13.70 18.68
CA GLY A 112 -28.94 -14.89 19.23
C GLY A 112 -28.16 -15.59 20.33
N LEU A 113 -28.57 -16.80 20.69
CA LEU A 113 -28.02 -17.57 21.79
C LEU A 113 -26.82 -18.40 21.33
N TYR A 114 -25.67 -18.10 21.89
CA TYR A 114 -24.40 -18.80 21.67
C TYR A 114 -24.14 -19.82 22.78
N ARG A 115 -23.42 -20.89 22.42
CA ARG A 115 -22.87 -21.83 23.40
C ARG A 115 -21.33 -21.70 23.36
N LEU A 116 -20.73 -21.47 24.49
CA LEU A 116 -19.31 -21.17 24.66
C LEU A 116 -18.67 -22.23 25.55
N ARG A 117 -17.36 -22.49 25.35
CA ARG A 117 -16.54 -23.33 26.18
C ARG A 117 -15.08 -22.88 26.09
N LEU A 118 -14.38 -22.83 27.21
CA LEU A 118 -12.93 -22.62 27.23
C LEU A 118 -12.20 -23.96 27.23
N LEU A 119 -11.10 -24.00 26.49
CA LEU A 119 -10.18 -25.13 26.35
C LEU A 119 -8.77 -24.67 26.70
N GLY A 120 -8.19 -25.21 27.78
CA GLY A 120 -6.85 -24.88 28.22
C GLY A 120 -5.94 -26.13 28.15
N LYS A 121 -4.66 -25.90 27.83
CA LYS A 121 -3.65 -26.96 27.78
C LYS A 121 -2.32 -26.39 28.21
N ASP A 122 -1.56 -27.14 28.97
CA ASP A 122 -0.13 -26.92 29.24
C ASP A 122 0.66 -28.24 29.13
N ARG A 123 1.95 -28.23 29.55
CA ARG A 123 2.79 -29.42 29.51
C ARG A 123 2.36 -30.54 30.48
N THR A 124 1.47 -30.24 31.43
CA THR A 124 0.99 -31.22 32.42
C THR A 124 -0.30 -31.90 32.01
N GLY A 125 -1.05 -31.32 31.07
CA GLY A 125 -2.30 -31.87 30.59
C GLY A 125 -3.21 -30.88 29.89
N ALA A 126 -4.51 -31.22 29.84
CA ALA A 126 -5.56 -30.40 29.26
C ALA A 126 -6.74 -30.26 30.22
N VAL A 127 -7.38 -29.10 30.20
CA VAL A 127 -8.57 -28.79 31.01
C VAL A 127 -9.60 -28.09 30.12
N ARG A 128 -10.86 -28.27 30.42
CA ARG A 128 -11.97 -27.56 29.75
C ARG A 128 -13.05 -27.19 30.77
N THR A 129 -13.72 -26.09 30.51
CA THR A 129 -14.92 -25.73 31.28
C THR A 129 -16.12 -26.53 30.82
N ASP A 130 -17.20 -26.55 31.63
CA ASP A 130 -18.52 -26.85 31.12
C ASP A 130 -18.90 -25.79 30.07
N ALA A 131 -19.79 -26.15 29.17
CA ALA A 131 -20.32 -25.21 28.21
C ALA A 131 -21.38 -24.30 28.87
N TRP A 132 -21.26 -23.00 28.62
CA TRP A 132 -22.24 -22.00 29.07
C TRP A 132 -22.86 -21.25 27.88
N THR A 133 -23.87 -20.45 28.13
CA THR A 133 -24.57 -19.70 27.09
C THR A 133 -24.28 -18.20 27.23
N ALA A 134 -24.21 -17.50 26.09
CA ALA A 134 -24.16 -16.05 26.02
C ALA A 134 -25.21 -15.56 25.01
N GLU A 135 -26.05 -14.63 25.41
CA GLU A 135 -27.03 -14.01 24.53
C GLU A 135 -26.43 -12.77 23.85
N VAL A 136 -26.42 -12.77 22.50
CA VAL A 136 -25.91 -11.68 21.68
C VAL A 136 -27.07 -10.87 21.12
N GLN A 137 -27.12 -9.61 21.50
CA GLN A 137 -28.15 -8.67 21.06
C GLN A 137 -27.91 -8.20 19.63
N PRO A 138 -28.97 -7.89 18.83
CA PRO A 138 -28.82 -7.22 17.54
C PRO A 138 -28.09 -5.90 17.63
N SER A 139 -27.46 -5.49 16.51
CA SER A 139 -26.76 -4.21 16.40
C SER A 139 -26.70 -3.78 14.93
N ASP A 140 -26.64 -2.48 14.68
CA ASP A 140 -26.50 -1.86 13.36
C ASP A 140 -25.02 -1.75 12.91
N GLU A 141 -24.08 -2.21 13.75
CA GLU A 141 -22.66 -2.22 13.40
C GLU A 141 -22.42 -3.03 12.11
N PRO A 142 -21.64 -2.49 11.16
CA PRO A 142 -21.54 -3.06 9.81
C PRO A 142 -20.81 -4.41 9.77
N GLY A 143 -20.00 -4.71 10.80
CA GLY A 143 -19.17 -5.92 10.89
C GLY A 143 -17.87 -5.79 10.11
N PHE A 144 -17.22 -6.93 9.86
CA PHE A 144 -15.96 -7.01 9.17
C PHE A 144 -16.09 -6.69 7.68
N VAL A 145 -15.03 -6.16 7.08
CA VAL A 145 -14.95 -5.94 5.63
C VAL A 145 -14.58 -7.25 4.93
N ARG A 146 -15.15 -7.48 3.76
CA ARG A 146 -14.88 -8.63 2.89
C ARG A 146 -14.80 -8.21 1.43
N VAL A 147 -14.27 -9.07 0.56
CA VAL A 147 -14.48 -8.93 -0.88
C VAL A 147 -15.97 -9.08 -1.16
N SER A 148 -16.54 -8.15 -1.94
CA SER A 148 -17.97 -8.18 -2.22
C SER A 148 -18.36 -9.39 -3.10
N PRO A 149 -19.36 -10.17 -2.73
CA PRO A 149 -19.89 -11.21 -3.61
C PRO A 149 -20.68 -10.65 -4.82
N ARG A 150 -21.08 -9.36 -4.77
CA ARG A 150 -21.81 -8.68 -5.84
C ARG A 150 -20.88 -8.25 -6.99
N ASP A 151 -19.66 -7.83 -6.66
CA ASP A 151 -18.59 -7.55 -7.60
C ASP A 151 -17.24 -7.78 -6.89
N ARG A 152 -16.57 -8.85 -7.25
CA ARG A 152 -15.29 -9.25 -6.63
C ARG A 152 -14.14 -8.25 -6.82
N ARG A 153 -14.35 -7.20 -7.56
CA ARG A 153 -13.38 -6.11 -7.72
C ARG A 153 -13.43 -5.08 -6.59
N PHE A 154 -14.43 -5.15 -5.70
CA PHE A 154 -14.66 -4.17 -4.64
C PHE A 154 -14.89 -4.83 -3.28
N PHE A 155 -14.97 -4.00 -2.25
CA PHE A 155 -15.19 -4.43 -0.88
C PHE A 155 -16.56 -4.01 -0.37
N GLU A 156 -17.06 -4.75 0.62
CA GLU A 156 -18.27 -4.42 1.37
C GLU A 156 -18.13 -4.91 2.82
N TYR A 157 -18.86 -4.29 3.73
CA TYR A 157 -19.03 -4.81 5.08
C TYR A 157 -19.90 -6.08 5.09
N ALA A 158 -19.83 -6.84 6.21
CA ALA A 158 -20.62 -8.04 6.39
C ALA A 158 -22.15 -7.82 6.26
N ASN A 159 -22.63 -6.60 6.55
CA ASN A 159 -24.04 -6.22 6.36
C ASN A 159 -24.41 -5.86 4.91
N GLY A 160 -23.47 -5.94 3.95
CA GLY A 160 -23.66 -5.61 2.53
C GLY A 160 -23.46 -4.14 2.16
N THR A 161 -23.17 -3.26 3.13
CA THR A 161 -22.85 -1.86 2.83
C THR A 161 -21.48 -1.76 2.12
N ALA A 162 -21.43 -1.07 1.00
CA ALA A 162 -20.19 -0.89 0.25
C ALA A 162 -19.11 -0.19 1.09
N PHE A 163 -17.87 -0.67 1.00
CA PHE A 163 -16.70 -0.03 1.56
C PHE A 163 -15.72 0.33 0.45
N TYR A 164 -15.39 1.61 0.33
CA TYR A 164 -14.37 2.09 -0.60
C TYR A 164 -13.22 2.74 0.20
N PRO A 165 -12.03 2.13 0.22
CA PRO A 165 -10.88 2.66 0.93
C PRO A 165 -10.44 4.02 0.38
N ILE A 166 -10.49 5.06 1.19
CA ILE A 166 -9.85 6.35 0.96
C ILE A 166 -8.68 6.41 1.92
N GLY A 167 -7.48 6.09 1.43
CA GLY A 167 -6.36 5.71 2.27
C GLY A 167 -5.18 6.68 2.27
N ALA A 168 -4.47 6.65 3.41
CA ALA A 168 -3.13 7.19 3.59
C ALA A 168 -2.33 6.25 4.47
N ASN A 169 -1.01 6.14 4.27
CA ASN A 169 -0.14 5.40 5.18
C ASN A 169 0.02 6.17 6.49
N LEU A 170 -0.03 5.48 7.64
CA LEU A 170 0.30 5.96 8.98
C LEU A 170 1.11 4.87 9.70
N CYS A 171 2.17 4.35 9.05
CA CYS A 171 2.79 3.07 9.39
C CYS A 171 3.49 3.05 10.73
N TRP A 172 4.02 4.17 11.19
CA TRP A 172 4.66 4.33 12.50
C TRP A 172 4.50 5.76 13.04
N ALA A 173 4.75 5.93 14.33
CA ALA A 173 4.79 7.25 14.97
C ALA A 173 6.18 7.89 14.84
N GLY A 174 6.23 9.20 14.97
CA GLY A 174 7.46 9.94 15.23
C GLY A 174 7.93 9.85 16.68
N GLU A 175 8.71 10.82 17.13
CA GLU A 175 9.32 10.85 18.47
C GLU A 175 8.27 10.92 19.62
N ARG A 176 7.07 11.43 19.34
CA ARG A 176 6.00 11.56 20.35
C ARG A 176 5.18 10.27 20.54
N GLY A 177 5.51 9.19 19.82
CA GLY A 177 4.83 7.91 19.94
C GLY A 177 3.33 8.00 19.71
N LEU A 178 2.51 7.50 20.62
CA LEU A 178 1.04 7.51 20.47
C LEU A 178 0.41 8.91 20.38
N LEU A 179 1.06 9.95 20.89
CA LEU A 179 0.56 11.32 20.75
C LEU A 179 0.50 11.76 19.27
N ASP A 180 1.34 11.20 18.40
CA ASP A 180 1.25 11.45 16.98
C ASP A 180 -0.03 10.85 16.39
N TYR A 181 -0.35 9.60 16.73
CA TYR A 181 -1.60 8.97 16.29
C TYR A 181 -2.85 9.68 16.81
N GLN A 182 -2.81 10.18 18.05
CA GLN A 182 -3.91 10.98 18.63
C GLN A 182 -4.15 12.28 17.85
N ALA A 183 -3.10 12.85 17.24
CA ALA A 183 -3.23 14.00 16.37
C ALA A 183 -3.63 13.60 14.92
N TRP A 184 -2.97 12.59 14.34
CA TRP A 184 -3.13 12.22 12.93
C TRP A 184 -4.47 11.56 12.63
N ILE A 185 -4.87 10.52 13.38
CA ILE A 185 -6.08 9.76 13.07
C ILE A 185 -7.33 10.65 13.00
N PRO A 186 -7.62 11.51 13.98
CA PRO A 186 -8.76 12.41 13.87
C PRO A 186 -8.66 13.43 12.73
N ALA A 187 -7.46 13.97 12.45
CA ALA A 187 -7.25 14.95 11.39
C ALA A 187 -7.46 14.35 9.99
N PHE A 188 -6.91 13.15 9.74
CA PHE A 188 -7.11 12.40 8.50
C PHE A 188 -8.57 11.97 8.35
N ALA A 189 -9.19 11.41 9.39
CA ALA A 189 -10.60 11.02 9.36
C ALA A 189 -11.53 12.20 9.10
N ALA A 190 -11.32 13.36 9.74
CA ALA A 190 -12.07 14.59 9.48
C ALA A 190 -11.91 15.12 8.04
N SER A 191 -10.87 14.67 7.36
CA SER A 191 -10.63 14.96 5.94
C SER A 191 -11.19 13.89 4.99
N GLY A 192 -11.84 12.84 5.54
CA GLY A 192 -12.51 11.80 4.78
C GLY A 192 -11.66 10.57 4.50
N VAL A 193 -10.48 10.45 5.11
CA VAL A 193 -9.69 9.22 5.13
C VAL A 193 -10.39 8.21 6.02
N ASN A 194 -10.64 7.01 5.51
CA ASN A 194 -11.33 5.92 6.22
C ASN A 194 -10.52 4.62 6.27
N PHE A 195 -9.27 4.67 5.79
CA PHE A 195 -8.40 3.51 5.68
C PHE A 195 -6.94 3.90 5.91
N SER A 196 -6.21 3.06 6.62
CA SER A 196 -4.76 3.24 6.80
C SER A 196 -4.03 1.91 6.94
N ARG A 197 -2.71 1.97 6.97
CA ARG A 197 -1.80 0.84 7.07
C ARG A 197 -0.85 1.06 8.23
N LEU A 198 -0.56 0.00 9.00
CA LEU A 198 0.39 -0.02 10.11
C LEU A 198 1.43 -1.11 9.88
N TRP A 199 2.69 -0.87 10.25
CA TRP A 199 3.76 -1.86 10.18
C TRP A 199 4.07 -2.44 11.56
N LEU A 200 4.14 -3.77 11.63
CA LEU A 200 4.47 -4.52 12.85
C LEU A 200 5.92 -5.02 12.85
N SER A 201 6.66 -4.75 11.77
CA SER A 201 8.09 -5.07 11.68
C SER A 201 8.89 -4.37 12.77
N PRO A 202 9.90 -5.01 13.38
CA PRO A 202 10.68 -4.42 14.47
C PRO A 202 11.53 -3.21 14.07
N ALA A 203 11.82 -3.05 12.78
CA ALA A 203 12.59 -1.93 12.30
C ALA A 203 11.71 -0.67 12.17
N TRP A 204 12.19 0.45 12.71
CA TRP A 204 11.60 1.80 12.68
C TRP A 204 10.20 1.96 13.24
N THR A 205 9.56 0.91 13.76
CA THR A 205 8.15 0.97 14.03
C THR A 205 7.82 1.14 15.51
N THR A 206 6.68 1.78 15.75
CA THR A 206 6.06 1.91 17.07
C THR A 206 5.54 0.56 17.58
N PHE A 207 5.30 -0.40 16.66
CA PHE A 207 4.59 -1.66 16.88
C PHE A 207 5.45 -2.90 16.66
N GLY A 208 6.78 -2.77 16.65
CA GLY A 208 7.68 -3.92 16.55
C GLY A 208 7.45 -4.89 17.71
N LEU A 209 6.73 -5.97 17.44
CA LEU A 209 6.34 -6.94 18.46
C LEU A 209 7.52 -7.76 18.97
N GLU A 210 8.45 -8.10 18.08
CA GLU A 210 9.63 -8.91 18.41
C GLU A 210 10.88 -8.04 18.39
N LYS A 211 11.60 -8.01 19.49
CA LYS A 211 12.82 -7.24 19.66
C LYS A 211 13.98 -8.16 19.94
N THR A 212 15.18 -7.76 19.56
CA THR A 212 16.41 -8.40 20.03
C THR A 212 16.55 -8.22 21.54
N GLY A 213 16.93 -9.26 22.24
CA GLY A 213 17.05 -9.24 23.69
C GLY A 213 16.67 -10.57 24.33
N LYS A 214 16.51 -10.56 25.65
CA LYS A 214 16.11 -11.74 26.42
C LYS A 214 14.63 -11.66 26.79
N PRO A 215 13.95 -12.80 27.01
CA PRO A 215 12.54 -12.84 27.39
C PRO A 215 12.19 -11.98 28.62
N GLN A 216 13.07 -12.00 29.64
CA GLN A 216 12.86 -11.19 30.86
C GLN A 216 12.83 -9.68 30.60
N ASP A 217 13.42 -9.22 29.50
CA ASP A 217 13.48 -7.82 29.08
C ASP A 217 12.42 -7.50 28.03
N GLY A 218 11.50 -8.44 27.74
CA GLY A 218 10.49 -8.31 26.68
C GLY A 218 11.05 -8.49 25.27
N GLY A 219 12.21 -9.13 25.13
CA GLY A 219 12.86 -9.42 23.85
C GLY A 219 12.95 -10.91 23.53
N GLY A 220 13.52 -11.21 22.37
CA GLY A 220 13.67 -12.56 21.85
C GLY A 220 12.61 -12.94 20.83
N LEU A 221 13.00 -13.80 19.89
CA LEU A 221 12.08 -14.33 18.88
C LEU A 221 11.01 -15.20 19.54
N GLY A 222 9.75 -14.98 19.19
CA GLY A 222 8.60 -15.69 19.79
C GLY A 222 8.19 -15.15 21.16
N PHE A 223 8.71 -13.98 21.57
CA PHE A 223 8.24 -13.20 22.72
C PHE A 223 7.77 -11.84 22.23
N TYR A 224 6.56 -11.41 22.60
CA TYR A 224 5.97 -10.20 22.07
C TYR A 224 6.01 -9.08 23.09
N ASP A 225 6.57 -7.93 22.67
CA ASP A 225 6.75 -6.74 23.50
C ASP A 225 5.39 -6.22 24.03
N PRO A 226 5.21 -6.14 25.36
CA PRO A 226 3.94 -5.70 25.94
C PRO A 226 3.60 -4.26 25.59
N VAL A 227 4.61 -3.38 25.49
CA VAL A 227 4.43 -1.96 25.19
C VAL A 227 4.00 -1.78 23.74
N ALA A 228 4.68 -2.44 22.79
CA ALA A 228 4.28 -2.42 21.38
C ALA A 228 2.88 -2.99 21.19
N SER A 229 2.56 -4.07 21.90
CA SER A 229 1.24 -4.71 21.85
C SER A 229 0.13 -3.81 22.40
N ASP A 230 0.34 -3.13 23.52
CA ASP A 230 -0.62 -2.20 24.11
C ASP A 230 -0.80 -0.94 23.24
N ARG A 231 0.27 -0.45 22.63
CA ARG A 231 0.21 0.67 21.68
C ARG A 231 -0.65 0.32 20.47
N LEU A 232 -0.54 -0.88 19.95
CA LEU A 232 -1.36 -1.32 18.81
C LEU A 232 -2.84 -1.43 19.21
N ASP A 233 -3.16 -1.96 20.40
CA ASP A 233 -4.52 -1.94 20.96
C ASP A 233 -5.09 -0.50 21.00
N ALA A 234 -4.31 0.45 21.52
CA ALA A 234 -4.73 1.84 21.66
C ALA A 234 -4.98 2.52 20.29
N VAL A 235 -4.11 2.25 19.30
CA VAL A 235 -4.26 2.80 17.94
C VAL A 235 -5.45 2.19 17.21
N LEU A 236 -5.67 0.87 17.33
CA LEU A 236 -6.85 0.22 16.75
C LEU A 236 -8.16 0.75 17.35
N ALA A 237 -8.21 0.93 18.67
CA ALA A 237 -9.37 1.51 19.34
C ALA A 237 -9.62 2.97 18.91
N LEU A 238 -8.56 3.78 18.79
CA LEU A 238 -8.65 5.16 18.31
C LEU A 238 -9.13 5.21 16.83
N ALA A 239 -8.60 4.33 15.98
CA ALA A 239 -9.01 4.19 14.58
C ALA A 239 -10.48 3.77 14.47
N GLN A 240 -10.92 2.81 15.28
CA GLN A 240 -12.32 2.37 15.34
C GLN A 240 -13.26 3.51 15.74
N ALA A 241 -12.90 4.29 16.77
CA ALA A 241 -13.68 5.45 17.20
C ALA A 241 -13.80 6.52 16.10
N ASN A 242 -12.83 6.59 15.18
CA ASN A 242 -12.81 7.48 14.01
C ASN A 242 -13.30 6.79 12.72
N LYS A 243 -13.90 5.60 12.80
CA LYS A 243 -14.42 4.81 11.64
C LYS A 243 -13.37 4.51 10.58
N MET A 244 -12.12 4.34 11.00
CA MET A 244 -10.99 4.05 10.12
C MET A 244 -10.65 2.57 10.17
N GLN A 245 -10.61 1.93 9.01
CA GLN A 245 -10.16 0.55 8.83
C GLN A 245 -8.64 0.51 8.77
N MET A 246 -8.03 -0.54 9.32
CA MET A 246 -6.58 -0.66 9.46
C MET A 246 -6.07 -1.95 8.83
N MET A 247 -5.10 -1.85 7.92
CA MET A 247 -4.35 -2.97 7.39
C MET A 247 -3.07 -3.15 8.21
N LEU A 248 -2.83 -4.37 8.69
CA LEU A 248 -1.68 -4.70 9.53
C LEU A 248 -0.63 -5.43 8.70
N CYS A 249 0.48 -4.77 8.42
CA CYS A 249 1.64 -5.34 7.73
C CYS A 249 2.53 -6.08 8.74
N ILE A 250 2.61 -7.41 8.60
CA ILE A 250 3.24 -8.28 9.60
C ILE A 250 4.75 -8.24 9.48
N GLU A 251 5.28 -8.42 8.27
CA GLU A 251 6.72 -8.43 7.99
C GLU A 251 7.10 -7.39 6.94
N SER A 252 8.37 -7.03 6.89
CA SER A 252 8.90 -6.08 5.89
C SER A 252 10.30 -6.48 5.44
N TYR A 253 10.65 -6.13 4.21
CA TYR A 253 11.90 -6.51 3.53
C TYR A 253 13.16 -6.24 4.35
N ASN A 254 13.17 -5.20 5.16
CA ASN A 254 14.35 -4.73 5.89
C ASN A 254 14.89 -5.71 6.92
N ILE A 255 14.05 -6.59 7.48
CA ILE A 255 14.49 -7.61 8.45
C ILE A 255 15.40 -8.67 7.81
N LEU A 256 15.33 -8.87 6.50
CA LEU A 256 16.16 -9.78 5.71
C LEU A 256 17.12 -9.04 4.77
N ARG A 257 17.59 -7.85 5.17
CA ARG A 257 18.48 -7.02 4.36
C ARG A 257 19.69 -6.58 5.15
N ASP A 258 20.88 -6.68 4.55
CA ASP A 258 22.17 -6.38 5.19
C ASP A 258 22.95 -5.26 4.51
N ARG A 259 22.33 -4.57 3.56
CA ARG A 259 22.96 -3.50 2.77
C ARG A 259 22.08 -2.25 2.78
N ASP A 260 22.74 -1.09 2.63
CA ASP A 260 22.15 0.25 2.65
C ASP A 260 21.54 0.70 4.00
N ALA A 261 20.92 1.88 4.00
CA ALA A 261 20.31 2.49 5.19
C ALA A 261 19.11 1.68 5.74
N SER A 262 18.56 0.74 4.95
CA SER A 262 17.45 -0.12 5.37
C SER A 262 17.89 -1.44 6.02
N ASN A 263 19.18 -1.63 6.24
CA ASN A 263 19.73 -2.84 6.86
C ASN A 263 19.22 -3.03 8.29
N TYR A 264 18.55 -4.15 8.54
CA TYR A 264 18.16 -4.56 9.89
C TYR A 264 18.53 -6.00 10.23
N TRP A 265 19.12 -6.76 9.31
CA TRP A 265 19.47 -8.17 9.50
C TRP A 265 20.32 -8.39 10.75
N GLU A 266 21.33 -7.56 10.99
CA GLU A 266 22.21 -7.66 12.15
C GLU A 266 21.51 -7.38 13.49
N LYS A 267 20.35 -6.71 13.45
CA LYS A 267 19.58 -6.29 14.62
C LYS A 267 18.30 -7.10 14.80
N THR A 268 17.94 -7.95 13.84
CA THR A 268 16.71 -8.75 13.95
C THR A 268 16.85 -9.90 14.91
N PRO A 269 15.81 -10.25 15.70
CA PRO A 269 15.83 -11.41 16.56
C PRO A 269 15.83 -12.74 15.80
N HIS A 270 15.65 -12.75 14.49
CA HIS A 270 15.69 -13.95 13.64
C HIS A 270 17.11 -14.49 13.45
N ASN A 271 18.11 -13.58 13.44
CA ASN A 271 19.51 -13.89 13.24
C ASN A 271 20.08 -14.67 14.43
N ARG A 272 20.84 -15.75 14.15
CA ARG A 272 21.50 -16.58 15.18
C ARG A 272 22.40 -15.76 16.10
N ALA A 273 23.08 -14.75 15.60
CA ALA A 273 23.90 -13.85 16.42
C ALA A 273 23.10 -13.15 17.54
N ASN A 274 21.79 -13.01 17.35
CA ASN A 274 20.87 -12.40 18.32
C ASN A 274 19.98 -13.44 19.05
N GLY A 275 20.31 -14.72 18.95
CA GLY A 275 19.56 -15.82 19.59
C GLY A 275 18.46 -16.44 18.74
N GLY A 276 18.31 -16.03 17.50
CA GLY A 276 17.37 -16.60 16.54
C GLY A 276 17.83 -17.92 15.91
N PRO A 277 17.01 -18.57 15.08
CA PRO A 277 17.33 -19.84 14.45
C PRO A 277 18.16 -19.71 13.16
N LEU A 278 18.23 -18.53 12.52
CA LEU A 278 18.71 -18.37 11.16
C LEU A 278 20.19 -18.00 11.08
N ASP A 279 20.93 -18.70 10.23
CA ASP A 279 22.31 -18.37 9.85
C ASP A 279 22.34 -17.41 8.65
N SER A 280 21.32 -17.49 7.78
CA SER A 280 21.17 -16.65 6.60
C SER A 280 19.75 -16.08 6.52
N TRP A 281 19.61 -14.91 5.90
CA TRP A 281 18.31 -14.29 5.57
C TRP A 281 17.46 -15.18 4.67
N SER A 282 18.05 -15.93 3.73
CA SER A 282 17.34 -16.84 2.82
C SER A 282 16.62 -17.98 3.55
N ASP A 283 17.12 -18.40 4.72
CA ASP A 283 16.54 -19.49 5.50
C ASP A 283 15.18 -19.12 6.10
N PHE A 284 14.84 -17.82 6.18
CA PHE A 284 13.55 -17.35 6.71
C PHE A 284 12.37 -18.03 6.02
N TRP A 285 12.47 -18.23 4.72
CA TRP A 285 11.38 -18.74 3.90
C TRP A 285 11.15 -20.24 4.04
N THR A 286 12.15 -20.99 4.52
CA THR A 286 12.15 -22.46 4.45
C THR A 286 12.52 -23.15 5.76
N ASP A 287 13.20 -22.50 6.71
CA ASP A 287 13.59 -23.11 7.97
C ASP A 287 12.36 -23.52 8.80
N PRO A 288 12.21 -24.81 9.20
CA PRO A 288 11.02 -25.26 9.91
C PRO A 288 10.80 -24.60 11.28
N LYS A 289 11.88 -24.20 11.97
CA LYS A 289 11.78 -23.50 13.26
C LYS A 289 11.26 -22.09 13.04
N MET A 290 11.77 -21.41 11.98
CA MET A 290 11.30 -20.09 11.63
C MET A 290 9.81 -20.11 11.22
N LEU A 291 9.40 -21.06 10.39
CA LEU A 291 7.99 -21.23 10.00
C LEU A 291 7.08 -21.49 11.21
N ARG A 292 7.58 -22.17 12.25
CA ARG A 292 6.83 -22.30 13.52
C ARG A 292 6.69 -20.96 14.24
N PHE A 293 7.73 -20.14 14.29
CA PHE A 293 7.64 -18.80 14.88
C PHE A 293 6.67 -17.90 14.11
N VAL A 294 6.68 -17.97 12.77
CA VAL A 294 5.70 -17.27 11.93
C VAL A 294 4.26 -17.70 12.28
N ALA A 295 3.99 -18.99 12.41
CA ALA A 295 2.67 -19.50 12.79
C ALA A 295 2.26 -19.07 14.21
N ASN A 296 3.19 -19.10 15.17
CA ASN A 296 2.93 -18.63 16.54
C ASN A 296 2.61 -17.13 16.58
N LYS A 297 3.33 -16.32 15.80
CA LYS A 297 3.07 -14.89 15.64
C LYS A 297 1.69 -14.64 15.04
N GLN A 298 1.34 -15.36 13.98
CA GLN A 298 -0.01 -15.27 13.39
C GLN A 298 -1.10 -15.61 14.42
N ARG A 299 -0.92 -16.67 15.22
CA ARG A 299 -1.84 -17.01 16.29
C ARG A 299 -2.01 -15.88 17.30
N TYR A 300 -0.91 -15.27 17.73
CA TYR A 300 -0.95 -14.14 18.66
C TYR A 300 -1.68 -12.93 18.05
N LEU A 301 -1.40 -12.60 16.78
CA LEU A 301 -2.06 -11.50 16.08
C LEU A 301 -3.57 -11.73 15.97
N VAL A 302 -4.00 -12.92 15.58
CA VAL A 302 -5.42 -13.29 15.51
C VAL A 302 -6.06 -13.23 16.91
N ALA A 303 -5.39 -13.77 17.93
CA ALA A 303 -5.90 -13.81 19.30
C ALA A 303 -6.12 -12.42 19.88
N ARG A 304 -5.16 -11.50 19.67
CA ARG A 304 -5.21 -10.18 20.29
C ARG A 304 -5.95 -9.14 19.45
N TYR A 305 -5.78 -9.19 18.12
CA TYR A 305 -6.27 -8.12 17.24
C TYR A 305 -7.36 -8.56 16.25
N GLY A 306 -7.52 -9.86 16.02
CA GLY A 306 -8.53 -10.35 15.08
C GLY A 306 -9.98 -10.03 15.47
N ALA A 307 -10.27 -9.83 16.75
CA ALA A 307 -11.61 -9.45 17.20
C ALA A 307 -11.95 -7.96 16.94
N PHE A 308 -11.01 -7.11 16.53
CA PHE A 308 -11.31 -5.72 16.18
C PHE A 308 -11.99 -5.63 14.81
N PRO A 309 -13.25 -5.17 14.71
CA PRO A 309 -13.96 -5.09 13.43
C PRO A 309 -13.35 -4.12 12.42
N ASN A 310 -12.46 -3.26 12.87
CA ASN A 310 -11.72 -2.31 12.04
C ASN A 310 -10.32 -2.80 11.64
N VAL A 311 -9.95 -4.04 11.90
CA VAL A 311 -8.86 -4.70 11.20
C VAL A 311 -9.38 -5.11 9.83
N PHE A 312 -8.84 -4.48 8.79
CA PHE A 312 -9.26 -4.69 7.41
C PHE A 312 -8.61 -5.92 6.80
N ALA A 313 -7.29 -6.04 7.00
CA ALA A 313 -6.52 -7.10 6.37
C ALA A 313 -5.22 -7.37 7.13
N TRP A 314 -4.73 -8.60 6.95
CA TRP A 314 -3.37 -9.02 7.23
C TRP A 314 -2.54 -8.87 5.94
N GLU A 315 -1.54 -8.01 5.94
CA GLU A 315 -0.53 -7.98 4.90
C GLU A 315 0.66 -8.83 5.35
N LEU A 316 0.91 -9.93 4.66
CA LEU A 316 1.92 -10.89 5.08
C LEU A 316 3.33 -10.30 5.01
N TRP A 317 3.60 -9.55 3.93
CA TRP A 317 4.91 -8.96 3.69
C TRP A 317 4.81 -7.64 2.95
N ASN A 318 5.61 -6.66 3.38
CA ASN A 318 5.86 -5.44 2.61
C ASN A 318 7.08 -5.61 1.72
N GLU A 319 6.88 -5.43 0.40
CA GLU A 319 7.93 -5.39 -0.62
C GLU A 319 8.89 -6.58 -0.53
N ALA A 320 8.32 -7.80 -0.56
CA ALA A 320 9.06 -9.04 -0.40
C ALA A 320 10.24 -9.17 -1.39
N ASP A 321 10.11 -8.62 -2.58
CA ASP A 321 11.12 -8.60 -3.66
C ASP A 321 12.36 -7.75 -3.35
N LEU A 322 12.33 -6.94 -2.29
CA LEU A 322 13.49 -6.19 -1.81
C LEU A 322 14.32 -6.94 -0.77
N THR A 323 13.88 -8.11 -0.31
CA THR A 323 14.71 -8.96 0.56
C THR A 323 15.96 -9.41 -0.20
N ARG A 324 17.05 -9.63 0.53
CA ARG A 324 18.26 -10.10 -0.11
C ARG A 324 18.08 -11.51 -0.66
N ASP A 325 18.64 -11.75 -1.85
CA ASP A 325 18.60 -13.03 -2.56
C ASP A 325 17.15 -13.57 -2.71
N PHE A 326 16.21 -12.67 -3.01
CA PHE A 326 14.80 -13.02 -3.21
C PHE A 326 14.64 -14.08 -4.31
N ASP A 327 13.99 -15.18 -3.95
CA ASP A 327 13.60 -16.23 -4.88
C ASP A 327 12.07 -16.29 -5.02
N LYS A 328 11.58 -16.05 -6.23
CA LYS A 328 10.15 -15.98 -6.52
C LYS A 328 9.42 -17.29 -6.20
N ASP A 329 10.02 -18.44 -6.54
CA ASP A 329 9.34 -19.73 -6.40
C ASP A 329 9.34 -20.20 -4.93
N VAL A 330 10.37 -19.84 -4.17
CA VAL A 330 10.40 -20.04 -2.71
C VAL A 330 9.35 -19.15 -2.05
N ALA A 331 9.31 -17.87 -2.41
CA ALA A 331 8.33 -16.93 -1.87
C ALA A 331 6.89 -17.32 -2.23
N LEU A 332 6.64 -17.85 -3.43
CA LEU A 332 5.32 -18.35 -3.83
C LEU A 332 4.82 -19.45 -2.88
N ARG A 333 5.65 -20.47 -2.63
CA ARG A 333 5.31 -21.57 -1.72
C ARG A 333 5.08 -21.09 -0.29
N TRP A 334 5.93 -20.15 0.17
CA TRP A 334 5.80 -19.56 1.50
C TRP A 334 4.47 -18.81 1.64
N HIS A 335 4.12 -17.94 0.69
CA HIS A 335 2.86 -17.19 0.73
C HIS A 335 1.65 -18.11 0.74
N GLN A 336 1.68 -19.17 -0.07
CA GLN A 336 0.60 -20.15 -0.12
C GLN A 336 0.41 -20.87 1.23
N ASP A 337 1.50 -21.37 1.83
CA ASP A 337 1.46 -22.09 3.12
C ASP A 337 1.04 -21.17 4.27
N VAL A 338 1.68 -20.00 4.36
CA VAL A 338 1.48 -19.06 5.48
C VAL A 338 0.10 -18.41 5.42
N ALA A 339 -0.37 -18.00 4.23
CA ALA A 339 -1.73 -17.48 4.05
C ALA A 339 -2.79 -18.56 4.33
N GLY A 340 -2.57 -19.79 3.86
CA GLY A 340 -3.46 -20.92 4.12
C GLY A 340 -3.63 -21.23 5.60
N LYS A 341 -2.53 -21.24 6.38
CA LYS A 341 -2.54 -21.41 7.84
C LYS A 341 -3.25 -20.27 8.56
N LEU A 342 -2.97 -19.03 8.16
CA LEU A 342 -3.64 -17.86 8.72
C LEU A 342 -5.16 -17.90 8.45
N ARG A 343 -5.59 -18.27 7.25
CA ARG A 343 -6.99 -18.41 6.87
C ARG A 343 -7.74 -19.46 7.73
N GLN A 344 -7.06 -20.55 8.09
CA GLN A 344 -7.63 -21.59 8.95
C GLN A 344 -7.73 -21.14 10.42
N MET A 345 -6.80 -20.31 10.86
CA MET A 345 -6.68 -19.86 12.24
C MET A 345 -7.59 -18.67 12.57
N ASP A 346 -7.87 -17.81 11.56
CA ASP A 346 -8.64 -16.58 11.73
C ASP A 346 -10.16 -16.83 11.57
N PRO A 347 -10.92 -16.87 12.68
CA PRO A 347 -12.36 -17.16 12.63
C PRO A 347 -13.18 -16.06 11.96
N TYR A 348 -12.63 -14.85 11.89
CA TYR A 348 -13.30 -13.68 11.30
C TYR A 348 -13.05 -13.55 9.81
N ARG A 349 -12.11 -14.34 9.27
CA ARG A 349 -11.74 -14.36 7.84
C ARG A 349 -11.37 -12.99 7.30
N HIS A 350 -10.52 -12.27 8.03
CA HIS A 350 -9.94 -11.02 7.51
C HIS A 350 -9.32 -11.24 6.15
N LEU A 351 -9.29 -10.18 5.37
CA LEU A 351 -8.62 -10.16 4.07
C LEU A 351 -7.12 -10.40 4.25
N ILE A 352 -6.52 -11.08 3.29
CA ILE A 352 -5.08 -11.36 3.27
C ILE A 352 -4.49 -10.81 1.98
N THR A 353 -3.33 -10.18 2.07
CA THR A 353 -2.58 -9.61 0.95
C THR A 353 -1.08 -9.65 1.19
N THR A 354 -0.32 -9.24 0.21
CA THR A 354 1.12 -8.98 0.25
C THR A 354 1.46 -7.85 -0.70
N SER A 355 2.68 -7.31 -0.67
CA SER A 355 3.08 -6.28 -1.63
C SER A 355 4.50 -6.50 -2.18
N PHE A 356 4.75 -5.86 -3.33
CA PHE A 356 6.03 -5.84 -4.02
C PHE A 356 6.41 -4.40 -4.37
N SER A 357 7.72 -4.11 -4.42
CA SER A 357 8.25 -2.78 -4.73
C SER A 357 7.96 -2.36 -6.19
N SER A 358 7.83 -3.34 -7.07
CA SER A 358 7.45 -3.11 -8.45
C SER A 358 5.94 -2.89 -8.60
N PRO A 359 5.49 -1.85 -9.32
CA PRO A 359 4.06 -1.66 -9.60
C PRO A 359 3.44 -2.79 -10.44
N ILE A 360 4.28 -3.58 -11.13
CA ILE A 360 3.85 -4.75 -11.88
C ILE A 360 3.42 -5.87 -10.94
N GLY A 361 4.13 -6.05 -9.81
CA GLY A 361 3.94 -7.15 -8.86
C GLY A 361 4.47 -8.48 -9.42
N ILE A 362 4.16 -9.55 -8.73
CA ILE A 362 4.44 -10.94 -9.15
C ILE A 362 3.10 -11.64 -9.29
N LYS A 363 2.65 -11.79 -10.55
CA LYS A 363 1.28 -12.26 -10.84
C LYS A 363 0.97 -13.60 -10.17
N GLU A 364 1.91 -14.53 -10.18
CA GLU A 364 1.75 -15.87 -9.62
C GLU A 364 1.46 -15.83 -8.12
N ILE A 365 2.07 -14.89 -7.40
CA ILE A 365 1.81 -14.68 -5.97
C ILE A 365 0.55 -13.82 -5.78
N ASP A 366 0.45 -12.69 -6.49
CA ASP A 366 -0.68 -11.75 -6.39
C ASP A 366 -2.04 -12.41 -6.66
N THR A 367 -2.05 -13.51 -7.41
CA THR A 367 -3.28 -14.23 -7.79
C THR A 367 -3.49 -15.56 -7.07
N LEU A 368 -2.73 -15.86 -6.01
CA LEU A 368 -2.97 -17.02 -5.14
C LEU A 368 -4.40 -16.99 -4.57
N ASP A 369 -5.05 -18.13 -4.48
CA ASP A 369 -6.43 -18.22 -3.94
C ASP A 369 -6.49 -17.87 -2.45
N GLU A 370 -5.40 -18.01 -1.74
CA GLU A 370 -5.23 -17.63 -0.34
C GLU A 370 -5.17 -16.12 -0.11
N LEU A 371 -4.86 -15.32 -1.15
CA LEU A 371 -4.83 -13.86 -1.10
C LEU A 371 -6.14 -13.27 -1.66
N ASP A 372 -6.68 -12.25 -1.02
CA ASP A 372 -7.99 -11.68 -1.35
C ASP A 372 -7.90 -10.50 -2.33
N PHE A 373 -6.83 -9.71 -2.26
CA PHE A 373 -6.66 -8.52 -3.08
C PHE A 373 -5.20 -8.22 -3.37
N VAL A 374 -4.98 -7.40 -4.37
CA VAL A 374 -3.67 -7.05 -4.91
C VAL A 374 -3.29 -5.63 -4.50
N GLN A 375 -2.06 -5.44 -4.07
CA GLN A 375 -1.45 -4.13 -3.87
C GLN A 375 -0.40 -3.86 -4.95
N SER A 376 -0.21 -2.59 -5.28
CA SER A 376 0.94 -2.11 -6.06
C SER A 376 1.63 -0.98 -5.31
N HIS A 377 2.94 -0.90 -5.44
CA HIS A 377 3.73 0.23 -4.98
C HIS A 377 4.36 0.94 -6.17
N TYR A 378 4.49 2.26 -6.11
CA TYR A 378 5.17 3.02 -7.14
C TYR A 378 5.79 4.29 -6.57
N TYR A 379 7.09 4.40 -6.79
CA TYR A 379 7.85 5.63 -6.56
C TYR A 379 8.56 6.03 -7.85
N GLY A 380 8.38 7.27 -8.28
CA GLY A 380 9.02 7.76 -9.48
C GLY A 380 8.66 9.19 -9.84
N ASN A 381 9.63 9.90 -10.36
CA ASN A 381 9.52 11.32 -10.74
C ASN A 381 8.79 11.58 -12.07
N GLY A 382 8.22 10.56 -12.69
CA GLY A 382 7.46 10.67 -13.93
C GLY A 382 6.05 11.21 -13.73
N ASP A 383 5.07 10.37 -14.01
CA ASP A 383 3.64 10.67 -13.84
C ASP A 383 2.98 9.58 -12.97
N PRO A 384 2.98 9.72 -11.64
CA PRO A 384 2.37 8.74 -10.75
C PRO A 384 0.89 8.48 -11.05
N ALA A 385 0.13 9.51 -11.45
CA ALA A 385 -1.28 9.34 -11.82
C ALA A 385 -1.44 8.44 -13.05
N LYS A 386 -0.64 8.67 -14.09
CA LYS A 386 -0.69 7.80 -15.28
C LYS A 386 -0.27 6.37 -14.96
N MET A 387 0.75 6.18 -14.12
CA MET A 387 1.17 4.85 -13.68
C MET A 387 0.05 4.10 -12.97
N VAL A 388 -0.68 4.77 -12.07
CA VAL A 388 -1.88 4.20 -11.41
C VAL A 388 -2.89 3.72 -12.45
N ALA A 389 -3.23 4.55 -13.43
CA ALA A 389 -4.20 4.19 -14.48
C ALA A 389 -3.74 3.01 -15.34
N ASP A 390 -2.46 2.98 -15.71
CA ASP A 390 -1.91 1.94 -16.58
C ASP A 390 -1.88 0.58 -15.87
N GLN A 391 -1.46 0.53 -14.59
CA GLN A 391 -1.47 -0.70 -13.81
C GLN A 391 -2.88 -1.16 -13.45
N GLN A 392 -3.79 -0.24 -13.17
CA GLN A 392 -5.19 -0.58 -12.94
C GLN A 392 -5.81 -1.24 -14.18
N THR A 393 -5.52 -0.71 -15.38
CA THR A 393 -5.96 -1.31 -16.64
C THR A 393 -5.37 -2.71 -16.85
N ARG A 394 -4.08 -2.90 -16.55
CA ARG A 394 -3.38 -4.19 -16.66
C ARG A 394 -3.99 -5.24 -15.72
N LYS A 395 -4.24 -4.88 -14.46
CA LYS A 395 -4.69 -5.80 -13.40
C LYS A 395 -6.20 -6.01 -13.37
N ALA A 396 -6.98 -5.23 -14.13
CA ALA A 396 -8.44 -5.37 -14.19
C ALA A 396 -8.90 -6.78 -14.60
N SER A 397 -8.13 -7.48 -15.46
CA SER A 397 -8.42 -8.85 -15.89
C SER A 397 -8.19 -9.91 -14.81
N TRP A 398 -7.58 -9.57 -13.68
CA TRP A 398 -7.32 -10.53 -12.59
C TRP A 398 -8.58 -10.81 -11.74
N GLY A 399 -9.64 -10.02 -11.90
CA GLY A 399 -10.94 -10.24 -11.26
C GLY A 399 -10.91 -10.13 -9.73
N ARG A 400 -9.94 -9.37 -9.18
CA ARG A 400 -9.74 -9.13 -7.74
C ARG A 400 -9.71 -7.64 -7.44
N PRO A 401 -9.97 -7.24 -6.20
CA PRO A 401 -9.73 -5.87 -5.80
C PRO A 401 -8.25 -5.51 -6.00
N HIS A 402 -7.99 -4.30 -6.49
CA HIS A 402 -6.63 -3.77 -6.64
C HIS A 402 -6.60 -2.29 -6.32
N PHE A 403 -5.60 -1.87 -5.55
CA PHE A 403 -5.26 -0.46 -5.32
C PHE A 403 -3.75 -0.30 -5.05
N PHE A 404 -3.28 0.94 -5.05
CA PHE A 404 -1.89 1.24 -4.70
C PHE A 404 -1.75 1.40 -3.18
N GLY A 405 -1.05 0.47 -2.54
CA GLY A 405 -0.71 0.52 -1.11
C GLY A 405 0.33 1.59 -0.79
N GLU A 406 1.18 1.91 -1.78
CA GLU A 406 2.13 3.01 -1.68
C GLU A 406 2.29 3.75 -2.99
N VAL A 407 2.32 5.09 -2.93
CA VAL A 407 2.62 5.93 -4.07
C VAL A 407 3.38 7.18 -3.65
N GLY A 408 4.40 7.53 -4.42
CA GLY A 408 5.17 8.75 -4.20
C GLY A 408 5.93 9.20 -5.45
N ALA A 409 6.36 10.43 -5.43
CA ALA A 409 7.20 10.99 -6.48
C ALA A 409 8.65 10.49 -6.39
N ASP A 410 9.08 10.09 -5.20
CA ASP A 410 10.42 9.58 -4.94
C ASP A 410 10.40 8.59 -3.76
N ALA A 411 11.19 7.52 -3.84
CA ALA A 411 11.37 6.57 -2.75
C ALA A 411 12.36 7.05 -1.69
N ALA A 412 13.33 7.89 -2.08
CA ALA A 412 14.37 8.37 -1.19
C ALA A 412 13.90 9.48 -0.23
N GLY A 413 12.78 10.13 -0.51
CA GLY A 413 12.28 11.18 0.37
C GLY A 413 11.05 11.91 -0.17
N PRO A 414 10.38 12.70 0.69
CA PRO A 414 9.29 13.54 0.26
C PRO A 414 9.79 14.63 -0.69
N ARG A 415 8.89 15.14 -1.53
CA ARG A 415 9.13 16.33 -2.36
C ARG A 415 8.43 17.54 -1.71
N PRO A 416 9.06 18.15 -0.68
CA PRO A 416 8.41 19.15 0.17
C PRO A 416 8.14 20.48 -0.53
N GLU A 417 8.74 20.72 -1.70
CA GLU A 417 8.43 21.87 -2.58
C GLU A 417 7.01 21.82 -3.14
N ASP A 418 6.37 20.64 -3.21
CA ASP A 418 4.96 20.51 -3.51
C ASP A 418 4.11 20.88 -2.29
N ARG A 419 3.65 22.13 -2.27
CA ARG A 419 2.80 22.68 -1.20
C ARG A 419 1.32 22.36 -1.40
N THR A 420 0.95 21.69 -2.47
CA THR A 420 -0.44 21.41 -2.86
C THR A 420 -0.81 19.94 -2.77
N GLY A 421 0.15 19.08 -2.47
CA GLY A 421 -0.04 17.63 -2.44
C GLY A 421 -0.34 17.04 -3.81
N MET A 422 0.02 17.69 -4.91
CA MET A 422 -0.28 17.23 -6.26
C MET A 422 0.29 15.84 -6.54
N GLN A 423 1.48 15.52 -5.98
CA GLN A 423 2.14 14.24 -6.14
C GLN A 423 1.32 13.04 -5.64
N PHE A 424 0.37 13.25 -4.71
CA PHE A 424 -0.53 12.19 -4.21
C PHE A 424 -2.01 12.48 -4.50
N ARG A 425 -2.41 13.75 -4.65
CA ARG A 425 -3.78 14.13 -5.00
C ARG A 425 -4.19 13.56 -6.36
N ASP A 426 -3.37 13.75 -7.39
CA ASP A 426 -3.67 13.31 -8.75
C ASP A 426 -3.73 11.76 -8.86
N PRO A 427 -2.81 10.98 -8.24
CA PRO A 427 -2.96 9.52 -8.09
C PRO A 427 -4.24 9.09 -7.38
N ALA A 428 -4.67 9.80 -6.33
CA ALA A 428 -5.91 9.47 -5.63
C ALA A 428 -7.14 9.72 -6.51
N TRP A 429 -7.20 10.84 -7.25
CA TRP A 429 -8.30 11.13 -8.16
C TRP A 429 -8.41 10.13 -9.31
N ILE A 430 -7.30 9.77 -9.94
CA ILE A 430 -7.32 8.86 -11.08
C ILE A 430 -7.73 7.45 -10.66
N SER A 431 -7.43 7.02 -9.43
CA SER A 431 -7.88 5.74 -8.86
C SER A 431 -9.40 5.61 -8.94
N LEU A 432 -10.15 6.68 -8.59
CA LEU A 432 -11.61 6.68 -8.58
C LEU A 432 -12.24 6.39 -9.94
N VAL A 433 -11.57 6.82 -11.01
CA VAL A 433 -12.13 6.82 -12.38
C VAL A 433 -11.55 5.73 -13.25
N THR A 434 -10.64 4.91 -12.72
CA THR A 434 -10.02 3.80 -13.44
C THR A 434 -10.39 2.43 -12.87
N GLY A 435 -11.37 2.38 -11.95
CA GLY A 435 -11.90 1.13 -11.39
C GLY A 435 -11.00 0.52 -10.32
N ALA A 436 -10.15 1.31 -9.67
CA ALA A 436 -9.43 0.86 -8.48
C ALA A 436 -10.40 0.62 -7.32
N SER A 437 -10.07 -0.34 -6.48
CA SER A 437 -10.89 -0.72 -5.32
C SER A 437 -10.69 0.18 -4.11
N GLY A 438 -9.79 1.15 -4.23
CA GLY A 438 -9.46 2.18 -3.24
C GLY A 438 -8.57 3.25 -3.85
N THR A 439 -8.40 4.38 -3.16
CA THR A 439 -7.48 5.43 -3.61
C THR A 439 -6.03 4.98 -3.48
N ALA A 440 -5.17 5.46 -4.38
CA ALA A 440 -3.73 5.31 -4.22
C ALA A 440 -3.28 5.99 -2.92
N MET A 441 -2.56 5.26 -2.07
CA MET A 441 -2.16 5.68 -0.74
C MET A 441 -0.78 6.34 -0.79
N PRO A 442 -0.64 7.61 -0.40
CA PRO A 442 0.67 8.23 -0.34
C PRO A 442 1.49 7.72 0.84
N TRP A 443 2.82 7.79 0.66
CA TRP A 443 3.80 7.70 1.71
C TRP A 443 4.10 9.09 2.32
N TRP A 444 5.05 9.21 3.20
CA TRP A 444 5.54 10.48 3.77
C TRP A 444 4.49 11.25 4.60
N TRP A 445 3.62 10.52 5.34
CA TRP A 445 2.61 11.14 6.22
C TRP A 445 3.27 11.97 7.34
N ASP A 446 4.37 11.46 7.91
CA ASP A 446 5.09 11.98 9.08
C ASP A 446 6.00 13.17 8.76
N SER A 447 6.62 13.16 7.57
CA SER A 447 7.65 14.13 7.17
C SER A 447 7.16 15.15 6.14
N TYR A 448 5.97 14.93 5.54
CA TYR A 448 5.45 15.83 4.52
C TYR A 448 3.97 16.18 4.69
N ILE A 449 3.08 15.17 4.78
CA ILE A 449 1.62 15.43 4.73
C ILE A 449 1.16 16.11 6.01
N ALA A 450 1.36 15.50 7.17
CA ALA A 450 0.93 16.07 8.46
C ALA A 450 1.67 17.36 8.81
N PRO A 451 3.01 17.48 8.68
CA PRO A 451 3.70 18.74 8.96
C PRO A 451 3.27 19.93 8.10
N LYS A 452 2.68 19.66 6.91
CA LYS A 452 2.19 20.71 5.99
C LYS A 452 0.68 20.88 6.01
N ASN A 453 -0.05 20.15 6.86
CA ASN A 453 -1.51 20.13 6.96
C ASN A 453 -2.18 19.84 5.59
N LEU A 454 -1.65 18.86 4.86
CA LEU A 454 -2.14 18.50 3.52
C LEU A 454 -3.28 17.46 3.55
N GLU A 455 -3.76 17.05 4.72
CA GLU A 455 -4.87 16.09 4.90
C GLU A 455 -6.14 16.56 4.20
N SER A 456 -6.34 17.86 4.10
CA SER A 456 -7.50 18.46 3.44
C SER A 456 -7.69 18.06 1.98
N VAL A 457 -6.63 17.52 1.33
CA VAL A 457 -6.66 17.03 -0.05
C VAL A 457 -7.71 15.93 -0.27
N TRP A 458 -8.02 15.12 0.77
CA TRP A 458 -9.02 14.05 0.67
C TRP A 458 -10.47 14.53 0.79
N ARG A 459 -10.75 15.71 1.32
CA ARG A 459 -12.13 16.22 1.47
C ARG A 459 -12.91 16.29 0.14
N PRO A 460 -12.36 16.82 -0.97
CA PRO A 460 -13.01 16.77 -2.27
C PRO A 460 -13.29 15.34 -2.75
N ILE A 461 -12.34 14.43 -2.55
CA ILE A 461 -12.42 13.04 -2.95
C ILE A 461 -13.55 12.34 -2.19
N SER A 462 -13.56 12.41 -0.87
CA SER A 462 -14.59 11.81 -0.02
C SER A 462 -16.01 12.31 -0.38
N LYS A 463 -16.17 13.62 -0.61
CA LYS A 463 -17.44 14.19 -1.06
C LYS A 463 -17.87 13.69 -2.45
N PHE A 464 -16.91 13.55 -3.35
CA PHE A 464 -17.19 13.14 -4.73
C PHE A 464 -17.70 11.69 -4.80
N VAL A 465 -17.15 10.79 -3.98
CA VAL A 465 -17.55 9.38 -3.98
C VAL A 465 -18.72 9.05 -3.03
N ALA A 466 -19.15 10.03 -2.24
CA ALA A 466 -20.24 9.79 -1.28
C ALA A 466 -21.51 9.26 -1.96
N GLY A 467 -22.09 8.21 -1.37
CA GLY A 467 -23.34 7.60 -1.82
C GLY A 467 -23.22 6.62 -2.99
N ILE A 468 -22.01 6.30 -3.46
CA ILE A 468 -21.80 5.31 -4.51
C ILE A 468 -21.76 3.90 -3.90
N ASP A 469 -22.65 3.02 -4.36
CA ASP A 469 -22.61 1.58 -4.06
C ASP A 469 -21.72 0.88 -5.10
N TRP A 470 -20.40 0.93 -4.87
CA TRP A 470 -19.38 0.45 -5.80
C TRP A 470 -19.63 -0.96 -6.36
N PRO A 471 -19.98 -1.98 -5.53
CA PRO A 471 -20.26 -3.31 -6.03
C PRO A 471 -21.53 -3.42 -6.89
N ALA A 472 -22.43 -2.45 -6.82
CA ALA A 472 -23.65 -2.45 -7.62
C ALA A 472 -23.49 -1.80 -9.01
N GLU A 473 -22.38 -1.11 -9.22
CA GLU A 473 -22.19 -0.26 -10.41
C GLU A 473 -21.72 -1.01 -11.66
N ASP A 474 -21.02 -2.13 -11.53
CA ASP A 474 -20.33 -2.81 -12.65
C ASP A 474 -19.49 -1.84 -13.49
N PHE A 475 -18.67 -1.05 -12.83
CA PHE A 475 -17.86 -0.03 -13.48
C PHE A 475 -16.98 -0.62 -14.59
N ARG A 476 -17.03 0.02 -15.77
CA ARG A 476 -16.19 -0.28 -16.93
C ARG A 476 -15.42 0.97 -17.34
N GLN A 477 -14.10 0.80 -17.51
CA GLN A 477 -13.26 1.90 -17.96
C GLN A 477 -13.65 2.37 -19.36
N ILE A 478 -13.72 3.68 -19.52
CA ILE A 478 -13.93 4.33 -20.81
C ILE A 478 -12.96 5.50 -20.99
N ARG A 479 -12.62 5.81 -22.23
CA ARG A 479 -11.76 6.94 -22.58
C ARG A 479 -12.45 7.84 -23.61
N PRO A 480 -13.39 8.68 -23.16
CA PRO A 480 -14.09 9.58 -24.08
C PRO A 480 -13.10 10.61 -24.63
N LYS A 481 -13.24 10.88 -25.94
CA LYS A 481 -12.41 11.90 -26.59
C LYS A 481 -13.07 13.27 -26.42
N PRO A 482 -12.37 14.25 -25.83
CA PRO A 482 -12.89 15.58 -25.72
C PRO A 482 -12.98 16.26 -27.11
N ARG A 483 -14.03 17.00 -27.31
CA ARG A 483 -14.20 17.84 -28.53
C ARG A 483 -13.96 19.29 -28.20
N PHE A 484 -13.10 19.93 -28.98
CA PHE A 484 -12.98 21.42 -28.94
C PHE A 484 -13.07 22.04 -30.32
N ALA A 485 -13.42 23.30 -30.33
CA ALA A 485 -13.07 24.16 -31.41
C ALA A 485 -11.69 24.76 -31.11
N LEU A 486 -10.62 24.23 -31.72
CA LEU A 486 -9.35 24.96 -31.74
C LEU A 486 -9.52 26.19 -32.64
N PRO A 487 -9.14 27.38 -32.18
CA PRO A 487 -9.03 28.51 -33.09
C PRO A 487 -8.05 28.13 -34.21
N GLN A 488 -8.50 28.17 -35.46
CA GLN A 488 -7.71 27.73 -36.63
C GLN A 488 -6.39 28.52 -36.84
N LYS A 489 -6.13 29.54 -36.05
CA LYS A 489 -5.01 30.46 -36.25
C LYS A 489 -3.76 30.28 -35.45
N LYS A 490 -3.72 29.30 -34.49
CA LYS A 490 -2.53 29.08 -33.68
C LYS A 490 -2.10 27.62 -33.73
N VAL A 491 -1.06 27.30 -34.52
CA VAL A 491 -0.44 26.01 -34.51
C VAL A 491 0.41 25.89 -33.22
N VAL A 492 0.00 25.01 -32.33
CA VAL A 492 0.79 24.66 -31.15
C VAL A 492 1.58 23.41 -31.48
N MET A 493 2.88 23.43 -31.23
CA MET A 493 3.76 22.28 -31.37
C MET A 493 4.01 21.65 -30.01
N GLU A 494 3.93 20.35 -29.95
CA GLU A 494 4.18 19.56 -28.73
C GLU A 494 5.50 18.81 -28.83
N ASP A 495 6.11 18.56 -27.69
CA ASP A 495 7.21 17.63 -27.53
C ASP A 495 6.73 16.19 -27.74
N VAL A 496 7.62 15.32 -28.24
CA VAL A 496 7.44 13.88 -28.23
C VAL A 496 8.36 13.31 -27.17
N GLU A 497 7.79 12.68 -26.16
CA GLU A 497 8.51 12.14 -25.02
C GLU A 497 8.39 10.62 -24.96
N PHE A 498 9.52 9.97 -24.63
CA PHE A 498 9.64 8.57 -24.26
C PHE A 498 10.27 8.52 -22.85
N SER A 499 9.52 8.98 -21.88
CA SER A 499 9.86 8.96 -20.46
C SER A 499 9.01 7.90 -19.75
N ASN A 500 9.51 7.34 -18.65
CA ASN A 500 8.81 6.31 -17.86
C ASN A 500 8.64 4.96 -18.55
N GLY A 501 9.55 4.61 -19.43
CA GLY A 501 9.65 3.24 -19.92
C GLY A 501 9.92 2.25 -18.77
N PRO A 502 9.68 0.95 -18.98
CA PRO A 502 9.99 -0.08 -18.01
C PRO A 502 11.45 -0.01 -17.59
N LYS A 503 11.70 -0.21 -16.31
CA LYS A 503 13.01 -0.39 -15.71
C LYS A 503 13.08 -1.84 -15.27
N SER A 504 13.92 -2.64 -15.87
CA SER A 504 13.98 -4.08 -15.64
C SER A 504 15.41 -4.56 -15.62
N TRP A 505 15.68 -5.55 -14.78
CA TRP A 505 16.93 -6.29 -14.64
C TRP A 505 16.84 -7.68 -15.24
N GLU A 506 15.78 -7.96 -16.01
CA GLU A 506 15.56 -9.24 -16.66
C GLU A 506 15.85 -9.17 -18.14
N ALA A 507 16.07 -10.32 -18.78
CA ALA A 507 16.22 -10.46 -20.24
C ALA A 507 14.85 -10.28 -20.95
N ALA A 508 14.23 -9.11 -20.76
CA ALA A 508 12.95 -8.72 -21.35
C ALA A 508 13.17 -7.98 -22.70
N PRO A 509 12.14 -7.83 -23.56
CA PRO A 509 12.28 -7.15 -24.83
C PRO A 509 12.87 -5.74 -24.77
N GLN A 510 12.61 -4.99 -23.67
CA GLN A 510 13.17 -3.66 -23.44
C GLN A 510 14.66 -3.66 -23.09
N ASN A 511 15.23 -4.77 -22.61
CA ASN A 511 16.65 -4.96 -22.33
C ASN A 511 17.37 -5.62 -23.51
N ARG A 512 17.02 -5.17 -24.71
CA ARG A 512 17.66 -5.49 -26.00
C ARG A 512 17.77 -4.21 -26.79
N PRO A 513 18.66 -4.13 -27.79
CA PRO A 513 18.70 -2.97 -28.66
C PRO A 513 17.34 -2.65 -29.27
N GLN A 514 16.88 -1.40 -29.12
CA GLN A 514 15.59 -0.94 -29.61
C GLN A 514 15.74 0.06 -30.75
N LEU A 515 14.84 0.03 -31.71
CA LEU A 515 14.75 1.02 -32.78
C LEU A 515 13.35 1.60 -32.86
N VAL A 516 13.24 2.89 -32.61
CA VAL A 516 11.98 3.67 -32.69
C VAL A 516 11.97 4.44 -34.00
N LYS A 517 10.92 4.27 -34.81
CA LYS A 517 10.72 5.06 -36.02
C LYS A 517 9.74 6.19 -35.76
N LEU A 518 10.15 7.42 -36.04
CA LEU A 518 9.32 8.62 -35.90
C LEU A 518 9.00 9.19 -37.30
N SER A 519 7.71 9.41 -37.54
CA SER A 519 7.26 10.14 -38.72
C SER A 519 7.69 11.62 -38.68
N PRO A 520 7.66 12.36 -39.79
CA PRO A 520 7.93 13.80 -39.83
C PRO A 520 7.03 14.62 -38.88
N SER A 521 5.86 14.08 -38.54
CA SER A 521 4.92 14.68 -37.58
C SER A 521 5.12 14.20 -36.14
N GLY A 522 6.19 13.47 -35.84
CA GLY A 522 6.51 12.99 -34.48
C GLY A 522 5.67 11.81 -34.00
N ASN A 523 4.90 11.14 -34.88
CA ASN A 523 4.18 9.94 -34.48
C ASN A 523 5.10 8.72 -34.52
N SER A 524 5.08 7.90 -33.45
CA SER A 524 5.82 6.64 -33.40
C SER A 524 4.99 5.51 -33.99
N ALA A 525 5.61 4.71 -34.86
CA ALA A 525 5.04 3.45 -35.33
C ALA A 525 5.33 2.27 -34.37
N THR A 526 6.13 2.49 -33.31
CA THR A 526 6.56 1.44 -32.40
C THR A 526 5.54 1.27 -31.27
N ALA A 527 4.94 0.09 -31.18
CA ALA A 527 3.97 -0.25 -30.14
C ALA A 527 4.63 -0.57 -28.78
N GLN A 528 5.93 -0.78 -28.74
CA GLN A 528 6.68 -1.17 -27.54
C GLN A 528 7.16 0.06 -26.77
N PRO A 529 7.06 0.07 -25.43
CA PRO A 529 7.65 1.13 -24.61
C PRO A 529 9.17 1.11 -24.73
N VAL A 530 9.78 2.29 -24.79
CA VAL A 530 11.24 2.46 -24.77
C VAL A 530 11.75 2.26 -23.36
N SER A 531 12.88 1.56 -23.19
CA SER A 531 13.46 1.33 -21.86
C SER A 531 13.76 2.64 -21.14
N GLY A 532 13.39 2.71 -19.89
CA GLY A 532 13.76 3.77 -18.95
C GLY A 532 15.10 3.50 -18.24
N LEU A 533 15.74 2.36 -18.49
CA LEU A 533 17.00 1.93 -17.93
C LEU A 533 17.94 1.52 -19.06
N LEU A 534 19.06 2.24 -19.23
CA LEU A 534 20.13 1.87 -20.15
C LEU A 534 21.22 1.11 -19.41
N HIS A 535 21.37 -0.18 -19.71
CA HIS A 535 22.42 -1.02 -19.15
C HIS A 535 23.77 -0.77 -19.83
N GLY A 536 24.82 -0.76 -19.01
CA GLY A 536 26.20 -0.66 -19.45
C GLY A 536 26.71 -1.93 -20.14
N VAL A 537 28.00 -1.95 -20.44
CA VAL A 537 28.63 -3.04 -21.20
C VAL A 537 29.46 -3.99 -20.35
N PHE A 538 29.61 -3.75 -19.02
CA PHE A 538 30.50 -4.52 -18.14
C PHE A 538 29.79 -5.36 -17.08
N ASN A 539 28.98 -4.75 -16.22
CA ASN A 539 28.38 -5.50 -15.11
C ASN A 539 27.31 -6.49 -15.57
N HIS A 540 26.50 -6.10 -16.57
CA HIS A 540 25.42 -6.91 -17.16
C HIS A 540 25.41 -6.76 -18.69
N PRO A 541 26.44 -7.26 -19.40
CA PRO A 541 26.57 -7.10 -20.85
C PRO A 541 25.41 -7.73 -21.63
N GLU A 542 24.79 -8.79 -21.08
CA GLU A 542 23.61 -9.46 -21.65
C GLU A 542 22.35 -8.59 -21.64
N LEU A 543 22.31 -7.56 -20.81
CA LEU A 543 21.20 -6.61 -20.72
C LEU A 543 21.47 -5.31 -21.50
N HIS A 544 22.63 -5.18 -22.15
CA HIS A 544 22.99 -3.96 -22.89
C HIS A 544 21.99 -3.63 -23.99
N ASN A 545 21.35 -2.46 -23.87
CA ASN A 545 20.14 -2.11 -24.61
C ASN A 545 20.17 -0.69 -25.21
N PRO A 546 21.07 -0.40 -26.15
CA PRO A 546 21.09 0.89 -26.84
C PRO A 546 19.74 1.19 -27.52
N VAL A 547 19.35 2.47 -27.51
CA VAL A 547 18.11 2.94 -28.12
C VAL A 547 18.41 3.78 -29.34
N GLY A 548 17.93 3.34 -30.50
CA GLY A 548 17.98 4.05 -31.76
C GLY A 548 16.67 4.74 -32.10
N PHE A 549 16.76 5.90 -32.75
CA PHE A 549 15.62 6.64 -33.29
C PHE A 549 15.88 6.94 -34.75
N ASP A 550 15.08 6.37 -35.68
CA ASP A 550 15.03 6.78 -37.06
C ASP A 550 14.03 7.96 -37.17
N VAL A 551 14.54 9.09 -37.56
CA VAL A 551 13.77 10.34 -37.63
C VAL A 551 13.89 10.96 -39.04
N ASN A 552 12.88 11.76 -39.43
CA ASN A 552 12.94 12.57 -40.65
C ASN A 552 12.16 13.87 -40.43
N PHE A 553 12.84 14.87 -39.88
CA PHE A 553 12.21 16.11 -39.51
C PHE A 553 12.41 17.18 -40.58
N PRO A 554 11.39 18.00 -40.89
CA PRO A 554 11.47 19.06 -41.91
C PRO A 554 12.32 20.26 -41.47
N ARG A 555 12.79 20.29 -40.24
CA ARG A 555 13.63 21.36 -39.63
C ARG A 555 14.51 20.76 -38.56
N PRO A 556 15.60 21.45 -38.16
CA PRO A 556 16.40 21.00 -37.03
C PRO A 556 15.57 20.85 -35.74
N VAL A 557 15.82 19.77 -34.99
CA VAL A 557 15.09 19.42 -33.77
C VAL A 557 16.04 19.25 -32.60
N ARG A 558 15.75 19.90 -31.51
CA ARG A 558 16.44 19.67 -30.23
C ARG A 558 16.01 18.34 -29.65
N PHE A 559 16.96 17.42 -29.51
CA PHE A 559 16.78 16.12 -28.84
C PHE A 559 17.43 16.17 -27.45
N GLU A 560 16.75 15.65 -26.46
CA GLU A 560 17.14 15.66 -25.06
C GLU A 560 17.13 14.25 -24.49
N VAL A 561 18.17 13.91 -23.73
CA VAL A 561 18.24 12.72 -22.88
C VAL A 561 18.25 13.21 -21.44
N ASP A 562 17.24 12.83 -20.69
CA ASP A 562 17.03 13.23 -19.30
C ASP A 562 17.54 12.13 -18.38
N VAL A 563 18.73 12.30 -17.80
CA VAL A 563 19.32 11.37 -16.84
C VAL A 563 18.74 11.63 -15.47
N SER A 564 18.13 10.61 -14.85
CA SER A 564 17.44 10.74 -13.55
C SER A 564 17.98 9.78 -12.48
N GLY A 565 19.12 9.16 -12.72
CA GLY A 565 19.84 8.29 -11.80
C GLY A 565 20.96 7.57 -12.53
N VAL A 566 22.07 7.35 -11.85
CA VAL A 566 23.24 6.62 -12.36
C VAL A 566 23.64 5.60 -11.30
N SER A 567 24.07 4.42 -11.71
CA SER A 567 24.49 3.35 -10.81
C SER A 567 25.69 3.76 -9.92
N GLY A 568 25.62 3.41 -8.64
CA GLY A 568 26.73 3.44 -7.69
C GLY A 568 27.59 2.16 -7.70
N TYR A 569 27.43 1.28 -8.72
CA TYR A 569 28.27 0.10 -8.89
C TYR A 569 29.30 0.31 -10.02
N GLY A 570 30.07 1.37 -9.89
CA GLY A 570 31.14 1.74 -10.84
C GLY A 570 30.71 2.76 -11.89
N GLY A 571 29.55 3.38 -11.73
CA GLY A 571 29.06 4.45 -12.60
C GLY A 571 28.58 4.00 -13.97
N ALA A 572 28.36 4.97 -14.87
CA ALA A 572 27.86 4.75 -16.22
C ALA A 572 28.48 5.77 -17.21
N ALA A 573 28.10 5.69 -18.47
CA ALA A 573 28.41 6.72 -19.46
C ALA A 573 27.24 6.92 -20.42
N LEU A 574 27.12 8.12 -20.98
CA LEU A 574 26.13 8.45 -21.99
C LEU A 574 26.83 8.85 -23.27
N THR A 575 26.53 8.17 -24.38
CA THR A 575 26.88 8.62 -25.71
C THR A 575 25.65 8.81 -26.57
N ILE A 576 25.64 9.88 -27.37
CA ILE A 576 24.62 10.13 -28.38
C ILE A 576 25.36 10.28 -29.73
N ALA A 577 24.97 9.45 -30.70
CA ALA A 577 25.51 9.51 -32.06
C ALA A 577 24.39 9.87 -33.05
N ILE A 578 24.73 10.63 -34.09
CA ILE A 578 23.88 10.88 -35.27
C ILE A 578 24.60 10.25 -36.49
N ASP A 579 23.91 9.35 -37.19
CA ASP A 579 24.40 8.64 -38.38
C ASP A 579 25.74 7.92 -38.18
N GLY A 580 26.06 7.56 -36.95
CA GLY A 580 27.31 6.92 -36.54
C GLY A 580 28.32 7.83 -35.88
N ASP A 581 28.23 9.14 -36.10
CA ASP A 581 29.15 10.14 -35.50
C ASP A 581 28.71 10.50 -34.09
N THR A 582 29.62 10.35 -33.10
CA THR A 582 29.34 10.72 -31.70
C THR A 582 29.32 12.24 -31.54
N VAL A 583 28.16 12.78 -31.24
CA VAL A 583 27.94 14.23 -31.05
C VAL A 583 27.88 14.64 -29.58
N LEU A 584 27.73 13.67 -28.69
CA LEU A 584 27.81 13.89 -27.23
C LEU A 584 28.39 12.65 -26.56
N ALA A 585 29.37 12.89 -25.67
CA ALA A 585 29.91 11.86 -24.78
C ALA A 585 30.05 12.43 -23.37
N GLN A 586 29.53 11.73 -22.38
CA GLN A 586 29.58 12.11 -20.98
C GLN A 586 29.91 10.88 -20.13
N ASN A 587 30.90 11.01 -19.25
CA ASN A 587 31.23 9.98 -18.28
C ASN A 587 30.63 10.34 -16.91
N PHE A 588 30.10 9.34 -16.21
CA PHE A 588 29.51 9.44 -14.87
C PHE A 588 30.30 8.55 -13.91
N ALA A 589 31.44 9.06 -13.47
CA ALA A 589 32.35 8.30 -12.63
C ALA A 589 31.74 8.09 -11.22
N ASP A 590 31.81 6.87 -10.76
CA ASP A 590 31.61 6.51 -9.37
C ASP A 590 32.92 6.77 -8.62
N THR A 591 32.90 7.65 -7.62
CA THR A 591 34.11 8.15 -6.95
C THR A 591 34.09 7.94 -5.43
N ASP A 592 33.06 7.28 -4.89
CA ASP A 592 32.85 7.24 -3.43
C ASP A 592 32.66 5.84 -2.83
N GLU A 593 32.84 4.78 -3.62
CA GLU A 593 32.64 3.38 -3.21
C GLU A 593 31.25 3.06 -2.62
N SER A 594 30.33 4.03 -2.65
CA SER A 594 28.95 3.85 -2.22
C SER A 594 28.13 3.12 -3.30
N THR A 595 27.29 2.19 -2.90
CA THR A 595 26.38 1.50 -3.83
C THR A 595 25.09 2.28 -4.12
N GLU A 596 24.96 3.48 -3.55
CA GLU A 596 23.79 4.33 -3.74
C GLU A 596 23.75 4.94 -5.14
N THR A 597 22.55 5.27 -5.60
CA THR A 597 22.34 5.94 -6.88
C THR A 597 23.01 7.30 -6.90
N LEU A 598 23.89 7.53 -7.88
CA LEU A 598 24.63 8.77 -8.06
C LEU A 598 23.73 9.87 -8.64
N ASN A 599 22.95 10.53 -7.78
CA ASN A 599 22.00 11.57 -8.17
C ASN A 599 22.67 12.90 -8.58
N LYS A 600 23.94 13.08 -8.27
CA LYS A 600 24.75 14.26 -8.67
C LYS A 600 24.81 14.47 -10.20
N TYR A 601 24.54 13.43 -10.97
CA TYR A 601 24.54 13.46 -12.44
C TYR A 601 23.15 13.68 -13.06
N ASN A 602 22.11 13.83 -12.26
CA ASN A 602 20.75 14.04 -12.73
C ASN A 602 20.66 15.38 -13.48
N LYS A 603 20.55 15.27 -14.82
CA LYS A 603 20.59 16.42 -15.73
C LYS A 603 20.03 16.05 -17.09
N THR A 604 19.51 17.05 -17.79
CA THR A 604 19.13 16.95 -19.20
C THR A 604 20.33 17.22 -20.11
N TYR A 605 20.68 16.26 -20.94
CA TYR A 605 21.73 16.34 -21.97
C TYR A 605 21.07 16.56 -23.32
N ALA A 606 21.53 17.51 -24.11
CA ALA A 606 20.83 17.91 -25.32
C ALA A 606 21.76 18.04 -26.52
N ILE A 607 21.26 17.66 -27.69
CA ILE A 607 21.88 17.82 -28.99
C ILE A 607 20.91 18.46 -29.98
N GLN A 608 21.41 18.92 -31.13
CA GLN A 608 20.61 19.33 -32.27
C GLN A 608 20.69 18.25 -33.35
N ILE A 609 19.54 17.73 -33.79
CA ILE A 609 19.41 16.85 -34.93
C ILE A 609 19.16 17.75 -36.16
N PRO A 610 19.93 17.63 -37.24
CA PRO A 610 19.69 18.40 -38.48
C PRO A 610 18.32 18.10 -39.11
N ALA A 611 17.92 18.89 -40.09
CA ALA A 611 16.73 18.59 -40.90
C ALA A 611 17.05 17.44 -41.86
N GLY A 612 16.07 16.58 -42.11
CA GLY A 612 16.19 15.41 -42.98
C GLY A 612 16.13 14.08 -42.25
N PRO A 613 16.43 12.97 -42.96
CA PRO A 613 16.47 11.64 -42.40
C PRO A 613 17.79 11.42 -41.64
N HIS A 614 17.66 11.04 -40.35
CA HIS A 614 18.80 10.76 -39.48
C HIS A 614 18.51 9.56 -38.58
N ARG A 615 19.58 8.84 -38.19
CA ARG A 615 19.55 7.84 -37.13
C ARG A 615 20.29 8.36 -35.92
N VAL A 616 19.55 8.57 -34.84
CA VAL A 616 20.07 8.96 -33.53
C VAL A 616 20.20 7.71 -32.67
N VAL A 617 21.37 7.45 -32.08
CA VAL A 617 21.59 6.29 -31.20
C VAL A 617 22.09 6.77 -29.86
N VAL A 618 21.37 6.36 -28.81
CA VAL A 618 21.74 6.61 -27.42
C VAL A 618 22.28 5.31 -26.81
N ARG A 619 23.47 5.36 -26.23
CA ARG A 619 24.15 4.19 -25.65
C ARG A 619 24.70 4.52 -24.28
N ASN A 620 24.85 3.48 -23.48
CA ASN A 620 25.64 3.50 -22.27
C ASN A 620 26.89 2.63 -22.43
N PRO A 621 28.03 3.17 -22.84
CA PRO A 621 29.27 2.40 -22.92
C PRO A 621 29.98 2.27 -21.57
N GLY A 622 29.38 2.73 -20.49
CA GLY A 622 29.93 2.68 -19.14
C GLY A 622 29.78 1.32 -18.47
N ARG A 623 30.11 1.30 -17.16
CA ARG A 623 30.23 0.05 -16.42
C ARG A 623 28.89 -0.56 -16.09
N ASP A 624 27.96 0.27 -15.61
CA ASP A 624 26.65 -0.21 -15.14
C ASP A 624 25.51 0.66 -15.71
N TRP A 625 24.38 0.70 -15.11
CA TRP A 625 23.16 1.31 -15.63
C TRP A 625 23.05 2.83 -15.39
N LEU A 626 22.25 3.47 -16.24
CA LEU A 626 21.69 4.79 -16.01
C LEU A 626 20.18 4.82 -16.34
N MET A 627 19.44 5.67 -15.62
CA MET A 627 18.03 5.92 -15.91
C MET A 627 17.92 7.06 -16.92
N ALA A 628 17.21 6.81 -18.03
CA ALA A 628 17.07 7.75 -19.13
C ALA A 628 15.61 7.94 -19.56
N GLY A 629 15.28 9.19 -19.88
CA GLY A 629 14.10 9.57 -20.65
C GLY A 629 14.52 10.29 -21.92
N TYR A 630 13.71 10.28 -22.96
CA TYR A 630 14.04 10.85 -24.27
C TYR A 630 12.97 11.85 -24.69
N ARG A 631 13.39 12.99 -25.25
CA ARG A 631 12.46 14.05 -25.66
C ARG A 631 12.92 14.71 -26.94
N PHE A 632 12.01 14.81 -27.92
CA PHE A 632 12.13 15.63 -29.13
C PHE A 632 11.28 16.88 -28.98
N ARG A 633 11.89 18.06 -29.04
CA ARG A 633 11.21 19.32 -28.77
C ARG A 633 10.41 19.84 -29.97
N ASN A 634 9.14 20.18 -29.72
CA ASN A 634 8.28 20.85 -30.67
C ASN A 634 8.12 20.15 -32.03
N VAL A 635 8.05 18.82 -32.06
CA VAL A 635 7.99 18.04 -33.32
C VAL A 635 6.57 17.65 -33.73
N ARG A 636 5.64 17.52 -32.78
CA ARG A 636 4.27 17.12 -33.05
C ARG A 636 3.36 18.33 -33.13
N ARG A 637 2.59 18.44 -34.23
CA ARG A 637 1.50 19.41 -34.28
C ARG A 637 0.39 18.95 -33.34
N GLN A 638 0.01 19.81 -32.44
CA GLN A 638 -1.15 19.57 -31.58
C GLN A 638 -2.41 19.46 -32.44
N THR A 639 -3.01 18.30 -32.55
CA THR A 639 -4.23 18.02 -33.32
C THR A 639 -5.48 17.93 -32.45
N GLY A 640 -5.29 17.99 -31.12
CA GLY A 640 -6.35 17.90 -30.13
C GLY A 640 -6.14 18.89 -29.00
N PRO A 641 -7.07 18.92 -28.07
CA PRO A 641 -6.95 19.76 -26.90
C PRO A 641 -5.87 19.28 -25.94
N PRO A 642 -5.29 20.21 -25.18
CA PRO A 642 -4.36 19.91 -24.12
C PRO A 642 -5.05 19.34 -22.89
N VAL A 643 -5.94 18.35 -23.06
CA VAL A 643 -6.70 17.73 -21.97
C VAL A 643 -6.68 16.21 -22.09
N GLU A 644 -6.25 15.55 -21.06
CA GLU A 644 -6.36 14.10 -20.89
C GLU A 644 -7.62 13.77 -20.10
N VAL A 645 -8.30 12.68 -20.47
CA VAL A 645 -9.54 12.23 -19.84
C VAL A 645 -9.46 10.76 -19.48
N TRP A 646 -9.77 10.45 -18.25
CA TRP A 646 -10.00 9.09 -17.77
C TRP A 646 -11.40 8.99 -17.20
N GLY A 647 -12.01 7.81 -17.31
CA GLY A 647 -13.33 7.63 -16.75
C GLY A 647 -13.78 6.19 -16.70
N SER A 648 -14.80 5.97 -15.88
CA SER A 648 -15.54 4.72 -15.77
C SER A 648 -17.03 5.02 -15.84
N MET A 649 -17.76 4.12 -16.51
CA MET A 649 -19.23 4.12 -16.53
C MET A 649 -19.75 2.90 -15.80
N GLY A 650 -20.64 3.11 -14.86
CA GLY A 650 -21.39 2.10 -14.15
C GLY A 650 -22.88 2.13 -14.49
N ASN A 651 -23.66 1.34 -13.74
CA ASN A 651 -25.12 1.23 -13.95
C ASN A 651 -25.86 2.53 -13.63
N ALA A 652 -25.51 3.21 -12.56
CA ALA A 652 -26.15 4.44 -12.08
C ALA A 652 -25.21 5.64 -12.03
N HIS A 653 -23.91 5.43 -12.11
CA HIS A 653 -22.91 6.50 -12.04
C HIS A 653 -21.90 6.45 -13.18
N GLY A 654 -21.42 7.63 -13.59
CA GLY A 654 -20.24 7.80 -14.43
C GLY A 654 -19.23 8.71 -13.73
N LEU A 655 -17.99 8.27 -13.64
CA LEU A 655 -16.93 8.99 -12.94
C LEU A 655 -15.82 9.33 -13.92
N PHE A 656 -15.43 10.62 -13.96
CA PHE A 656 -14.43 11.12 -14.90
C PHE A 656 -13.46 12.04 -14.18
N TRP A 657 -12.20 11.95 -14.55
CA TRP A 657 -11.17 12.90 -14.17
C TRP A 657 -10.46 13.45 -15.39
N LEU A 658 -10.31 14.74 -15.44
CA LEU A 658 -9.70 15.46 -16.54
C LEU A 658 -8.59 16.35 -16.01
N ARG A 659 -7.44 16.32 -16.66
CA ARG A 659 -6.36 17.27 -16.39
C ARG A 659 -5.83 17.85 -17.69
N GLN A 660 -5.16 18.98 -17.58
CA GLN A 660 -4.37 19.49 -18.70
C GLN A 660 -3.29 18.48 -19.09
N ALA A 661 -3.12 18.24 -20.38
CA ALA A 661 -2.12 17.30 -20.88
C ALA A 661 -0.72 17.70 -20.41
N ASN A 662 0.09 16.71 -20.05
CA ASN A 662 1.44 16.88 -19.52
C ASN A 662 1.54 17.71 -18.22
N ARG A 663 0.42 18.05 -17.58
CA ARG A 663 0.44 18.74 -16.29
C ARG A 663 0.69 17.74 -15.16
N THR A 664 1.90 17.20 -15.10
CA THR A 664 2.37 16.33 -14.03
C THR A 664 2.95 17.16 -12.88
N TRP A 665 3.04 16.55 -11.67
CA TRP A 665 3.70 17.22 -10.53
C TRP A 665 5.12 17.66 -10.89
N ARG A 666 5.88 16.85 -11.63
CA ARG A 666 7.24 17.18 -12.10
C ARG A 666 7.25 18.44 -12.95
N ASN A 667 6.36 18.54 -13.94
CA ASN A 667 6.29 19.69 -14.80
C ASN A 667 5.87 20.97 -14.07
N VAL A 668 4.94 20.85 -13.10
CA VAL A 668 4.41 21.99 -12.35
C VAL A 668 5.34 22.40 -11.21
N VAL A 669 5.76 21.45 -10.40
CA VAL A 669 6.46 21.72 -9.13
C VAL A 669 7.96 21.78 -9.33
N GLU A 670 8.55 20.75 -9.95
CA GLU A 670 10.00 20.65 -10.14
C GLU A 670 10.46 21.57 -11.29
N LEU A 671 9.86 21.46 -12.46
CA LEU A 671 10.26 22.21 -13.66
C LEU A 671 9.57 23.58 -13.79
N LYS A 672 8.66 23.92 -12.88
CA LYS A 672 7.96 25.22 -12.81
C LYS A 672 7.36 25.67 -14.15
N LYS A 673 6.89 24.71 -14.97
CA LYS A 673 6.26 25.02 -16.26
C LYS A 673 4.90 25.69 -16.04
N ALA A 674 4.62 26.73 -16.82
CA ALA A 674 3.33 27.40 -16.82
C ALA A 674 2.32 26.61 -17.65
N PHE A 675 1.09 26.47 -17.12
CA PHE A 675 -0.02 25.83 -17.80
C PHE A 675 -1.18 26.83 -17.90
N PRO A 676 -1.45 27.39 -19.08
CA PRO A 676 -2.62 28.25 -19.28
C PRO A 676 -3.90 27.42 -19.06
N LYS A 677 -5.00 28.06 -18.68
CA LYS A 677 -6.30 27.38 -18.52
C LYS A 677 -6.63 26.52 -19.74
N ALA A 678 -7.11 25.31 -19.48
CA ALA A 678 -7.71 24.50 -20.53
C ALA A 678 -8.99 25.17 -21.03
N PRO A 679 -9.22 25.25 -22.36
CA PRO A 679 -10.41 25.85 -22.90
C PRO A 679 -11.66 25.04 -22.55
N ALA A 680 -12.83 25.72 -22.60
CA ALA A 680 -14.09 25.04 -22.49
C ALA A 680 -14.20 23.92 -23.53
N THR A 681 -14.68 22.76 -23.11
CA THR A 681 -14.65 21.54 -23.90
C THR A 681 -15.99 20.79 -23.84
N LYS A 682 -16.18 19.81 -24.71
CA LYS A 682 -17.37 18.96 -24.73
C LYS A 682 -16.95 17.50 -24.67
N LEU A 683 -17.68 16.71 -23.90
CA LEU A 683 -17.53 15.24 -23.86
C LEU A 683 -18.78 14.59 -24.45
N ASP A 684 -18.59 13.72 -25.46
CA ASP A 684 -19.62 12.81 -25.92
C ASP A 684 -19.57 11.53 -25.11
N LEU A 685 -20.67 11.19 -24.49
CA LEU A 685 -20.82 9.97 -23.70
C LEU A 685 -21.95 9.16 -24.33
N THR A 686 -21.66 7.91 -24.65
CA THR A 686 -22.56 6.97 -25.33
C THR A 686 -22.87 5.77 -24.45
N GLY A 687 -23.94 5.04 -24.77
CA GLY A 687 -24.29 3.80 -24.08
C GLY A 687 -24.92 3.99 -22.71
N LEU A 688 -25.46 5.17 -22.41
CA LEU A 688 -26.14 5.43 -21.15
C LEU A 688 -27.54 4.78 -21.13
N ALA A 689 -27.93 4.27 -19.98
CA ALA A 689 -29.30 3.81 -19.73
C ALA A 689 -30.32 4.97 -19.95
N ALA A 690 -31.51 4.62 -20.44
CA ALA A 690 -32.59 5.57 -20.58
C ALA A 690 -32.98 6.16 -19.21
N GLY A 691 -33.22 7.45 -19.17
CA GLY A 691 -33.56 8.16 -17.92
C GLY A 691 -33.05 9.59 -17.87
N TYR A 692 -33.12 10.17 -16.69
CA TYR A 692 -32.57 11.51 -16.44
C TYR A 692 -31.22 11.39 -15.73
N TRP A 693 -30.19 11.93 -16.35
CA TRP A 693 -28.83 11.97 -15.79
C TRP A 693 -28.49 13.39 -15.34
N VAL A 694 -27.90 13.49 -14.19
CA VAL A 694 -27.32 14.75 -13.69
C VAL A 694 -25.78 14.66 -13.82
N ALA A 695 -25.21 15.63 -14.52
CA ALA A 695 -23.78 15.82 -14.65
C ALA A 695 -23.33 16.94 -13.70
N GLU A 696 -22.42 16.63 -12.79
CA GLU A 696 -21.77 17.59 -11.90
C GLU A 696 -20.29 17.68 -12.25
N VAL A 697 -19.81 18.88 -12.52
CA VAL A 697 -18.39 19.17 -12.74
C VAL A 697 -17.83 19.77 -11.47
N TRP A 698 -16.77 19.15 -10.94
CA TRP A 698 -16.17 19.45 -9.67
C TRP A 698 -14.77 20.04 -9.84
N ASP A 699 -14.42 21.06 -9.08
CA ASP A 699 -13.03 21.46 -8.87
C ASP A 699 -12.35 20.46 -7.93
N THR A 700 -11.29 19.83 -8.40
CA THR A 700 -10.62 18.75 -7.66
C THR A 700 -9.83 19.21 -6.43
N THR A 701 -9.54 20.48 -6.33
CA THR A 701 -8.81 21.07 -5.21
C THR A 701 -9.76 21.53 -4.09
N SER A 702 -10.81 22.26 -4.45
CA SER A 702 -11.74 22.83 -3.47
C SER A 702 -12.94 21.93 -3.17
N GLY A 703 -13.25 20.96 -4.03
CA GLY A 703 -14.46 20.14 -3.94
C GLY A 703 -15.75 20.91 -4.19
N LYS A 704 -15.67 22.06 -4.86
CA LYS A 704 -16.86 22.84 -5.28
C LYS A 704 -17.41 22.29 -6.59
N VAL A 705 -18.72 22.21 -6.68
CA VAL A 705 -19.44 21.97 -7.95
C VAL A 705 -19.41 23.23 -8.77
N LEU A 706 -18.65 23.21 -9.88
CA LEU A 706 -18.52 24.34 -10.81
C LEU A 706 -19.72 24.45 -11.73
N ARG A 707 -20.33 23.34 -12.09
CA ARG A 707 -21.45 23.25 -12.99
C ARG A 707 -22.30 22.04 -12.73
N ARG A 708 -23.63 22.19 -12.86
CA ARG A 708 -24.59 21.07 -12.78
C ARG A 708 -25.54 21.20 -14.00
N THR A 709 -25.71 20.09 -14.74
CA THR A 709 -26.61 20.02 -15.90
C THR A 709 -27.43 18.74 -15.84
N ARG A 710 -28.66 18.80 -16.36
CA ARG A 710 -29.56 17.65 -16.44
C ARG A 710 -29.77 17.27 -17.92
N HIS A 711 -29.67 15.97 -18.19
CA HIS A 711 -29.75 15.39 -19.52
C HIS A 711 -30.82 14.31 -19.52
N ARG A 712 -31.66 14.28 -20.56
CA ARG A 712 -32.61 13.19 -20.80
C ARG A 712 -32.03 12.25 -21.83
N VAL A 713 -31.84 11.01 -21.45
CA VAL A 713 -31.35 9.93 -22.32
C VAL A 713 -32.54 9.08 -22.73
N ARG A 714 -32.67 8.87 -24.06
CA ARG A 714 -33.64 7.92 -24.66
C ARG A 714 -32.84 6.74 -25.18
N ASN A 715 -33.36 5.50 -25.08
CA ASN A 715 -32.81 4.23 -25.55
C ASN A 715 -31.36 4.30 -26.09
N ASN A 716 -30.37 3.83 -25.32
CA ASN A 716 -28.93 3.80 -25.62
C ASN A 716 -28.36 5.13 -26.16
N GLY A 717 -28.91 6.22 -25.67
CA GLY A 717 -28.59 7.53 -26.15
C GLY A 717 -27.20 8.05 -25.80
N THR A 718 -26.85 9.11 -26.47
CA THR A 718 -25.63 9.88 -26.21
C THR A 718 -26.04 11.18 -25.53
N ILE A 719 -25.21 11.60 -24.57
CA ILE A 719 -25.27 12.97 -24.03
C ILE A 719 -24.00 13.73 -24.37
N LEU A 720 -24.19 15.02 -24.61
CA LEU A 720 -23.10 15.97 -24.78
C LEU A 720 -23.01 16.83 -23.51
N VAL A 721 -21.92 16.64 -22.76
CA VAL A 721 -21.64 17.40 -21.55
C VAL A 721 -20.66 18.52 -21.85
N HIS A 722 -21.08 19.76 -21.55
CA HIS A 722 -20.24 20.95 -21.69
C HIS A 722 -19.43 21.17 -20.40
N LEU A 723 -18.12 21.17 -20.52
CA LEU A 723 -17.18 21.44 -19.43
C LEU A 723 -16.72 22.91 -19.50
N PRO A 724 -16.59 23.61 -18.38
CA PRO A 724 -16.07 24.97 -18.32
C PRO A 724 -14.58 25.01 -18.65
N GLU A 725 -14.02 26.19 -18.80
CA GLU A 725 -12.59 26.43 -18.72
C GLU A 725 -12.09 26.04 -17.33
N PHE A 726 -10.92 25.41 -17.25
CA PHE A 726 -10.34 25.04 -15.97
C PHE A 726 -8.82 25.17 -15.93
N ALA A 727 -8.31 25.41 -14.73
CA ALA A 727 -6.89 25.32 -14.43
C ALA A 727 -6.64 24.01 -13.66
N GLY A 728 -5.56 23.31 -13.99
CA GLY A 728 -5.20 22.10 -13.27
C GLY A 728 -6.01 20.88 -13.68
N SER A 729 -6.91 20.43 -12.83
CA SER A 729 -7.78 19.28 -13.08
C SER A 729 -9.20 19.53 -12.57
N ILE A 730 -10.14 18.85 -13.21
CA ILE A 730 -11.54 18.77 -12.78
C ILE A 730 -12.00 17.31 -12.75
N ALA A 731 -13.03 17.05 -11.96
CA ALA A 731 -13.72 15.77 -11.98
C ALA A 731 -15.17 15.97 -12.45
N MET A 732 -15.76 14.92 -13.02
CA MET A 732 -17.17 14.94 -13.38
C MET A 732 -17.85 13.68 -12.86
N LYS A 733 -18.96 13.86 -12.15
CA LYS A 733 -19.85 12.78 -11.72
C LYS A 733 -21.14 12.85 -12.49
N LEU A 734 -21.50 11.76 -13.16
CA LEU A 734 -22.83 11.52 -13.68
C LEU A 734 -23.61 10.68 -12.69
N SER A 735 -24.88 10.98 -12.49
CA SER A 735 -25.77 10.20 -11.65
C SER A 735 -27.13 10.04 -12.31
N LEU A 736 -27.57 8.78 -12.48
CA LEU A 736 -28.92 8.45 -12.95
C LEU A 736 -29.91 8.80 -11.84
N GLN A 737 -30.91 9.60 -12.16
CA GLN A 737 -31.95 9.98 -11.21
C GLN A 737 -33.03 8.90 -11.17
N PRO A 738 -33.53 8.51 -10.00
CA PRO A 738 -34.66 7.61 -9.91
C PRO A 738 -35.85 8.19 -10.68
N ALA A 739 -36.60 7.33 -11.37
CA ALA A 739 -37.85 7.74 -12.00
C ALA A 739 -38.75 8.37 -10.92
N ARG A 740 -39.08 9.64 -11.03
CA ARG A 740 -40.11 10.22 -10.14
C ARG A 740 -41.36 9.36 -10.34
N LYS A 741 -41.86 8.73 -9.29
CA LYS A 741 -43.23 8.25 -9.26
C LYS A 741 -44.07 9.49 -9.50
N LEU A 742 -44.72 9.56 -10.68
CA LEU A 742 -45.73 10.55 -11.01
C LEU A 742 -46.93 10.35 -10.10
#